data_216856209e5053eca82b3bd74648d2c6
#
_entry.id   216856209e5053eca82b3bd74648d2c6
#
_cell.length_a   1.000
_cell.length_b   1.000
_cell.length_c   1.000
_cell.angle_alpha   90.00
_cell.angle_beta   90.00
_cell.angle_gamma   90.00
#
_symmetry.space_group_name_H-M   'P 1'
#
loop_
_entity.id
_entity.type
_entity.pdbx_description
1 polymer ?
#
loop_
_entity_poly.entity_id
_entity_poly.type
_entity_poly.pdbx_seq_one_letter_code
_entity_poly.pdbx_strand_id
1 'polypeptide(L)'
;MSNHAWEPSFRPRVKLRRMGGFRRHGLGGPWRVAARTLAGMLAAAAALCAVQARAQSVEDLQQLSISELANVDVSSVSKAAQPLSVAPASIYVITHEEIIRSGATNLPEILRLAPNLFVAETNANNYVITARGFSGNSSVQSFSDKLLVLIDGRTVYTPIFSGVYWELQGVLPEDIDRIEVISGPGATLWGANAVNGVINIVTRKSYETQGGFAEIGGGNLERYGAIRYGGRISDDLSYRVYAQGIYESDTPTSTGAPQPDHWSRPQGGFRLDWTPRAADAVTLQGDAYYGSTATTTTIGGGNVTARWNHSWQDGSNLQVQAFFDRVVRGNDLTGGTPLWQNIYDLDLQDSVNLGSRNQLVWGGGLRFTQYRIAGEGGLQFAPAARLLDLSDAFVQDTFTLAKPFKLVFGLKLEDDPYSGLSALPSVRLVLTPGENLMLWAAASRAIRSPTPFDTDVQETVGALLELKGNPQFEPEKLTAYELGLRAQPSSRLSFSASGFFNVYNDLRSIEFTPVTLFPLYWGNGVEGYTYGFEGWGRFQAASWWRLTAGLDLLSEHLKFAPGTIALAPITQDGDDPKRQATLRSSMNLGPNVTLDADLRYVGVLPDPHVPSYVELNSRIAWKIAPHLELALSGFNLLHAQHREDITGEVARSVFAELRMHF
;
A
#
# COMPACT_ATOMS: atom_id res chain seq x y z
N MET A 1 19.04 48.15 -21.32
CA MET A 1 18.50 49.47 -20.95
C MET A 1 17.02 49.32 -20.64
N SER A 2 16.68 49.75 -19.43
CA SER A 2 15.36 50.04 -18.84
C SER A 2 14.39 48.90 -18.61
N ASN A 3 14.30 48.54 -17.33
CA ASN A 3 13.20 47.97 -16.56
C ASN A 3 11.84 48.60 -16.80
N HIS A 4 10.79 47.81 -16.83
CA HIS A 4 9.49 48.23 -16.27
C HIS A 4 8.80 47.02 -15.63
N ALA A 5 8.74 47.05 -14.29
CA ALA A 5 7.86 46.27 -13.46
C ALA A 5 6.43 46.78 -13.52
N TRP A 6 5.46 45.90 -13.56
CA TRP A 6 4.04 46.19 -13.31
C TRP A 6 3.59 45.38 -12.06
N GLU A 7 3.35 46.11 -10.96
CA GLU A 7 2.49 45.66 -9.87
C GLU A 7 1.08 46.18 -10.09
N PRO A 8 0.04 45.43 -9.77
CA PRO A 8 -1.27 46.02 -9.43
C PRO A 8 -1.59 45.81 -7.96
N SER A 9 -1.55 46.94 -7.23
CA SER A 9 -2.10 47.08 -5.89
C SER A 9 -3.64 47.18 -5.93
N PHE A 10 -4.35 46.19 -5.35
CA PHE A 10 -5.74 46.38 -4.92
C PHE A 10 -5.88 45.97 -3.45
N ARG A 11 -6.02 46.93 -2.55
CA ARG A 11 -6.47 46.75 -1.18
C ARG A 11 -7.92 47.24 -1.06
N PRO A 12 -8.87 46.43 -0.61
CA PRO A 12 -10.11 46.95 -0.07
C PRO A 12 -9.98 47.20 1.43
N ARG A 13 -10.29 48.43 1.85
CA ARG A 13 -10.46 48.83 3.27
C ARG A 13 -11.77 48.23 3.79
N VAL A 14 -11.71 47.36 4.79
CA VAL A 14 -12.86 46.98 5.60
C VAL A 14 -12.83 47.74 6.92
N LYS A 15 -13.92 48.48 7.18
CA LYS A 15 -14.16 49.19 8.44
C LYS A 15 -14.45 48.22 9.58
N LEU A 16 -13.64 48.24 10.58
CA LEU A 16 -13.89 47.59 11.89
C LEU A 16 -15.02 48.31 12.64
N ARG A 17 -16.14 47.66 12.81
CA ARG A 17 -17.18 48.02 13.78
C ARG A 17 -16.90 47.24 15.07
N ARG A 18 -16.58 47.93 16.14
CA ARG A 18 -16.51 47.41 17.52
C ARG A 18 -17.91 46.91 17.91
N MET A 19 -18.05 45.63 18.26
CA MET A 19 -19.13 45.13 19.09
C MET A 19 -18.55 44.30 20.24
N GLY A 20 -19.07 44.55 21.44
CA GLY A 20 -18.52 44.10 22.70
C GLY A 20 -18.92 42.68 23.09
N GLY A 21 -18.25 42.18 24.12
CA GLY A 21 -18.77 41.19 25.04
C GLY A 21 -18.50 39.75 24.67
N PHE A 22 -17.27 39.28 24.79
CA PHE A 22 -17.00 37.83 24.81
C PHE A 22 -17.27 37.24 26.20
N ARG A 23 -18.40 36.57 26.38
CA ARG A 23 -18.62 35.57 27.44
C ARG A 23 -17.73 34.37 27.17
N ARG A 24 -16.89 33.99 28.12
CA ARG A 24 -16.14 32.72 28.14
C ARG A 24 -17.14 31.56 28.16
N HIS A 25 -17.37 30.93 27.04
CA HIS A 25 -17.96 29.60 26.98
C HIS A 25 -16.84 28.58 27.11
N GLY A 26 -16.96 27.75 28.14
CA GLY A 26 -16.04 26.64 28.40
C GLY A 26 -16.01 25.64 27.24
N LEU A 27 -14.81 25.14 26.98
CA LEU A 27 -14.49 24.09 26.06
C LEU A 27 -15.31 22.81 26.35
N GLY A 28 -16.49 22.72 25.75
CA GLY A 28 -17.35 21.54 25.67
C GLY A 28 -17.36 21.02 24.25
N GLY A 29 -16.24 20.46 23.80
CA GLY A 29 -16.13 19.85 22.49
C GLY A 29 -16.21 18.32 22.54
N PRO A 30 -16.36 17.65 21.41
CA PRO A 30 -16.52 16.19 21.27
C PRO A 30 -15.40 15.37 21.93
N TRP A 31 -14.29 16.00 22.28
CA TRP A 31 -13.14 15.41 22.97
C TRP A 31 -13.44 14.91 24.39
N ARG A 32 -14.41 15.49 25.10
CA ARG A 32 -14.82 14.99 26.44
C ARG A 32 -15.66 13.72 26.32
N VAL A 33 -16.32 13.50 25.21
CA VAL A 33 -17.07 12.27 24.96
C VAL A 33 -16.09 11.17 24.55
N ALA A 34 -15.15 11.43 23.64
CA ALA A 34 -14.13 10.48 23.21
C ALA A 34 -13.18 10.09 24.37
N ALA A 35 -12.74 11.04 25.19
CA ALA A 35 -11.92 10.76 26.37
C ALA A 35 -12.67 9.99 27.47
N ARG A 36 -13.99 10.22 27.62
CA ARG A 36 -14.82 9.46 28.57
C ARG A 36 -15.15 8.06 28.07
N THR A 37 -15.34 7.85 26.76
CA THR A 37 -15.49 6.51 26.16
C THR A 37 -14.17 5.74 26.22
N LEU A 38 -13.03 6.37 25.96
CA LEU A 38 -11.71 5.72 26.07
C LEU A 38 -11.39 5.35 27.52
N ALA A 39 -11.65 6.26 28.47
CA ALA A 39 -11.50 5.99 29.91
C ALA A 39 -12.48 4.92 30.40
N GLY A 40 -13.71 4.87 29.85
CA GLY A 40 -14.68 3.82 30.13
C GLY A 40 -14.28 2.45 29.59
N MET A 41 -13.67 2.42 28.40
CA MET A 41 -13.13 1.20 27.80
C MET A 41 -11.89 0.69 28.55
N LEU A 42 -11.01 1.59 28.98
CA LEU A 42 -9.85 1.25 29.82
C LEU A 42 -10.25 0.73 31.19
N ALA A 43 -11.28 1.29 31.80
CA ALA A 43 -11.82 0.80 33.07
C ALA A 43 -12.56 -0.55 32.92
N ALA A 44 -13.25 -0.78 31.81
CA ALA A 44 -13.86 -2.07 31.48
C ALA A 44 -12.80 -3.15 31.17
N ALA A 45 -11.71 -2.77 30.48
CA ALA A 45 -10.57 -3.66 30.24
C ALA A 45 -9.84 -4.01 31.55
N ALA A 46 -9.66 -3.05 32.47
CA ALA A 46 -9.07 -3.30 33.79
C ALA A 46 -9.96 -4.19 34.68
N ALA A 47 -11.30 -4.12 34.53
CA ALA A 47 -12.23 -4.99 35.26
C ALA A 47 -12.29 -6.41 34.70
N LEU A 48 -12.02 -6.61 33.40
CA LEU A 48 -11.89 -7.92 32.75
C LEU A 48 -10.55 -8.61 33.05
N CYS A 49 -9.51 -7.86 33.45
CA CYS A 49 -8.20 -8.39 33.85
C CYS A 49 -8.20 -9.18 35.19
N ALA A 50 -9.32 -9.21 35.92
CA ALA A 50 -9.45 -10.00 37.17
C ALA A 50 -9.75 -11.50 36.97
N VAL A 51 -9.93 -11.94 35.72
CA VAL A 51 -10.00 -13.37 35.38
C VAL A 51 -8.57 -13.85 35.13
N GLN A 52 -8.11 -14.82 35.91
CA GLN A 52 -6.78 -15.43 35.82
C GLN A 52 -6.45 -15.90 34.38
N ALA A 53 -5.99 -14.97 33.53
CA ALA A 53 -5.34 -15.31 32.28
C ALA A 53 -3.94 -15.82 32.62
N ARG A 54 -3.59 -17.06 32.23
CA ARG A 54 -2.20 -17.47 32.10
C ARG A 54 -1.59 -16.54 31.06
N ALA A 55 -0.80 -15.58 31.52
CA ALA A 55 -0.03 -14.72 30.64
C ALA A 55 0.84 -15.62 29.75
N GLN A 56 0.55 -15.64 28.45
CA GLN A 56 1.53 -16.11 27.48
C GLN A 56 2.71 -15.14 27.56
N SER A 57 3.92 -15.68 27.73
CA SER A 57 5.14 -14.89 27.57
C SER A 57 5.07 -14.17 26.22
N VAL A 58 5.46 -12.89 26.17
CA VAL A 58 5.81 -12.22 24.91
C VAL A 58 6.70 -13.21 24.17
N GLU A 59 6.21 -13.77 23.05
CA GLU A 59 7.06 -14.59 22.20
C GLU A 59 8.30 -13.76 21.94
N ASP A 60 9.47 -14.27 22.33
CA ASP A 60 10.71 -13.60 22.01
C ASP A 60 10.67 -13.32 20.53
N LEU A 61 10.73 -12.04 20.14
CA LEU A 61 10.93 -11.61 18.77
C LEU A 61 12.33 -12.14 18.38
N GLN A 62 12.42 -13.45 18.20
CA GLN A 62 13.63 -14.09 17.73
C GLN A 62 13.73 -13.72 16.26
N GLN A 63 14.82 -13.05 15.91
CA GLN A 63 15.10 -12.76 14.51
C GLN A 63 15.08 -14.09 13.75
N LEU A 64 14.13 -14.22 12.83
CA LEU A 64 14.12 -15.34 11.91
C LEU A 64 15.52 -15.50 11.31
N SER A 65 16.11 -16.67 11.36
CA SER A 65 17.39 -16.92 10.70
C SER A 65 17.26 -16.67 9.20
N ILE A 66 18.38 -16.48 8.51
CA ILE A 66 18.39 -16.32 7.05
C ILE A 66 17.71 -17.52 6.36
N SER A 67 17.85 -18.73 6.93
CA SER A 67 17.20 -19.94 6.40
C SER A 67 15.70 -19.97 6.65
N GLU A 68 15.22 -19.49 7.78
CA GLU A 68 13.79 -19.36 8.06
C GLU A 68 13.15 -18.31 7.17
N LEU A 69 13.82 -17.16 6.94
CA LEU A 69 13.37 -16.14 5.99
C LEU A 69 13.25 -16.66 4.55
N ALA A 70 14.16 -17.54 4.11
CA ALA A 70 14.10 -18.18 2.81
C ALA A 70 12.90 -19.14 2.67
N ASN A 71 12.42 -19.67 3.78
CA ASN A 71 11.29 -20.62 3.86
C ASN A 71 9.96 -19.94 4.24
N VAL A 72 9.91 -18.61 4.39
CA VAL A 72 8.64 -17.89 4.56
C VAL A 72 7.74 -18.16 3.35
N ASP A 73 6.54 -18.64 3.60
CA ASP A 73 5.57 -18.89 2.54
C ASP A 73 5.07 -17.57 1.94
N VAL A 74 5.14 -17.46 0.62
CA VAL A 74 4.57 -16.35 -0.15
C VAL A 74 3.50 -16.88 -1.08
N SER A 75 2.43 -16.13 -1.27
CA SER A 75 1.29 -16.52 -2.09
C SER A 75 1.07 -15.63 -3.31
N SER A 76 1.62 -14.41 -3.31
CA SER A 76 1.33 -13.40 -4.34
C SER A 76 1.90 -13.73 -5.72
N VAL A 77 2.90 -14.62 -5.81
CA VAL A 77 3.56 -14.99 -7.09
C VAL A 77 2.82 -16.09 -7.84
N SER A 78 2.06 -16.94 -7.14
CA SER A 78 1.43 -18.14 -7.73
C SER A 78 -0.01 -18.37 -7.29
N LYS A 79 -0.58 -17.47 -6.44
CA LYS A 79 -1.85 -17.68 -5.72
C LYS A 79 -1.88 -18.99 -4.90
N ALA A 80 -0.76 -19.65 -4.73
CA ALA A 80 -0.57 -20.83 -3.89
C ALA A 80 0.62 -20.59 -2.97
N ALA A 81 0.55 -21.07 -1.73
CA ALA A 81 1.65 -20.93 -0.78
C ALA A 81 2.89 -21.68 -1.29
N GLN A 82 4.02 -20.99 -1.35
CA GLN A 82 5.32 -21.54 -1.72
C GLN A 82 6.44 -20.83 -0.98
N PRO A 83 7.54 -21.51 -0.62
CA PRO A 83 8.69 -20.86 -0.01
C PRO A 83 9.24 -19.71 -0.85
N LEU A 84 9.62 -18.61 -0.21
CA LEU A 84 10.23 -17.45 -0.86
C LEU A 84 11.44 -17.84 -1.71
N SER A 85 12.23 -18.83 -1.26
CA SER A 85 13.43 -19.32 -1.96
C SER A 85 13.18 -19.83 -3.37
N VAL A 86 11.96 -20.29 -3.68
CA VAL A 86 11.58 -20.85 -4.99
C VAL A 86 10.56 -20.00 -5.74
N ALA A 87 10.19 -18.83 -5.23
CA ALA A 87 9.25 -17.92 -5.87
C ALA A 87 9.93 -17.11 -7.00
N PRO A 88 9.61 -17.36 -8.29
CA PRO A 88 10.36 -16.79 -9.42
C PRO A 88 9.87 -15.37 -9.78
N ALA A 89 10.10 -14.42 -8.90
CA ALA A 89 9.76 -13.01 -9.08
C ALA A 89 10.70 -12.11 -8.26
N SER A 90 10.76 -10.84 -8.61
CA SER A 90 11.35 -9.79 -7.78
C SER A 90 10.40 -9.51 -6.61
N ILE A 91 10.58 -10.24 -5.50
CA ILE A 91 9.72 -10.14 -4.30
C ILE A 91 10.57 -9.88 -3.05
N TYR A 92 10.23 -8.82 -2.33
CA TYR A 92 10.70 -8.52 -0.98
C TYR A 92 9.60 -8.85 0.03
N VAL A 93 9.96 -9.46 1.15
CA VAL A 93 9.04 -9.73 2.25
C VAL A 93 9.45 -8.90 3.45
N ILE A 94 8.55 -8.02 3.89
CA ILE A 94 8.65 -7.32 5.17
C ILE A 94 8.02 -8.24 6.21
N THR A 95 8.81 -8.69 7.17
CA THR A 95 8.36 -9.62 8.20
C THR A 95 7.66 -8.91 9.36
N HIS A 96 6.87 -9.63 10.14
CA HIS A 96 6.25 -9.11 11.37
C HIS A 96 7.30 -8.47 12.30
N GLU A 97 8.45 -9.12 12.49
CA GLU A 97 9.55 -8.57 13.30
C GLU A 97 10.05 -7.22 12.75
N GLU A 98 10.29 -7.11 11.44
CA GLU A 98 10.74 -5.85 10.82
C GLU A 98 9.70 -4.74 10.99
N ILE A 99 8.40 -5.06 10.90
CA ILE A 99 7.29 -4.12 11.12
C ILE A 99 7.34 -3.56 12.54
N ILE A 100 7.38 -4.45 13.53
CA ILE A 100 7.38 -4.05 14.94
C ILE A 100 8.63 -3.24 15.30
N ARG A 101 9.78 -3.63 14.78
CA ARG A 101 11.07 -2.97 15.04
C ARG A 101 11.24 -1.65 14.31
N SER A 102 10.44 -1.35 13.30
CA SER A 102 10.45 -0.04 12.64
C SER A 102 9.86 1.07 13.52
N GLY A 103 8.91 0.71 14.40
CA GLY A 103 8.14 1.68 15.19
C GLY A 103 7.12 2.48 14.37
N ALA A 104 6.89 2.08 13.11
CA ALA A 104 5.89 2.71 12.25
C ALA A 104 4.48 2.21 12.62
N THR A 105 3.51 3.12 12.65
CA THR A 105 2.12 2.88 13.08
C THR A 105 1.13 2.85 11.91
N ASN A 106 1.56 3.28 10.72
CA ASN A 106 0.75 3.29 9.49
C ASN A 106 1.41 2.50 8.36
N LEU A 107 0.60 2.06 7.39
CA LEU A 107 1.06 1.22 6.28
C LEU A 107 2.10 1.90 5.37
N PRO A 108 1.97 3.17 4.96
CA PRO A 108 2.97 3.84 4.13
C PRO A 108 4.36 3.86 4.76
N GLU A 109 4.46 4.19 6.04
CA GLU A 109 5.74 4.20 6.76
C GLU A 109 6.34 2.78 6.89
N ILE A 110 5.51 1.75 7.10
CA ILE A 110 5.96 0.35 7.08
C ILE A 110 6.50 -0.03 5.69
N LEU A 111 5.88 0.44 4.61
CA LEU A 111 6.29 0.13 3.24
C LEU A 111 7.64 0.75 2.84
N ARG A 112 8.13 1.78 3.55
CA ARG A 112 9.50 2.31 3.39
C ARG A 112 10.58 1.26 3.69
N LEU A 113 10.24 0.18 4.39
CA LEU A 113 11.14 -0.93 4.66
C LEU A 113 11.48 -1.76 3.41
N ALA A 114 10.66 -1.69 2.35
CA ALA A 114 10.89 -2.42 1.11
C ALA A 114 11.86 -1.64 0.19
N PRO A 115 13.03 -2.18 -0.14
CA PRO A 115 14.03 -1.48 -0.96
C PRO A 115 13.63 -1.32 -2.42
N ASN A 116 12.61 -2.03 -2.88
CA ASN A 116 12.07 -2.02 -4.24
C ASN A 116 10.78 -1.18 -4.37
N LEU A 117 10.53 -0.29 -3.39
CA LEU A 117 9.46 0.70 -3.46
C LEU A 117 10.02 2.12 -3.33
N PHE A 118 9.50 3.02 -4.12
CA PHE A 118 9.57 4.45 -3.84
C PHE A 118 8.35 4.83 -3.00
N VAL A 119 8.59 5.42 -1.85
CA VAL A 119 7.56 5.92 -0.93
C VAL A 119 7.88 7.35 -0.60
N ALA A 120 6.96 8.26 -0.91
CA ALA A 120 7.07 9.68 -0.62
C ALA A 120 5.81 10.18 0.09
N GLU A 121 5.99 10.95 1.15
CA GLU A 121 4.93 11.67 1.84
C GLU A 121 4.65 12.98 1.12
N THR A 122 3.41 13.21 0.72
CA THR A 122 2.99 14.47 0.08
C THR A 122 2.36 15.43 1.08
N ASN A 123 1.70 14.91 2.10
CA ASN A 123 1.17 15.60 3.26
C ASN A 123 0.81 14.58 4.34
N ALA A 124 0.34 15.02 5.52
CA ALA A 124 0.07 14.17 6.67
C ALA A 124 -0.81 12.93 6.40
N ASN A 125 -1.63 12.93 5.36
CA ASN A 125 -2.57 11.85 5.09
C ASN A 125 -2.44 11.23 3.70
N ASN A 126 -1.50 11.70 2.87
CA ASN A 126 -1.37 11.22 1.50
C ASN A 126 0.08 10.86 1.15
N TYR A 127 0.24 9.74 0.47
CA TYR A 127 1.52 9.17 0.07
C TYR A 127 1.50 8.76 -1.40
N VAL A 128 2.63 8.95 -2.04
CA VAL A 128 2.96 8.35 -3.33
C VAL A 128 3.75 7.07 -3.06
N ILE A 129 3.26 5.93 -3.56
CA ILE A 129 3.94 4.63 -3.42
C ILE A 129 3.96 3.94 -4.76
N THR A 130 5.13 3.65 -5.28
CA THR A 130 5.29 2.99 -6.58
C THR A 130 6.47 2.02 -6.61
N ALA A 131 6.45 1.12 -7.59
CA ALA A 131 7.54 0.26 -7.99
C ALA A 131 7.88 0.54 -9.45
N ARG A 132 9.16 0.62 -9.80
CA ARG A 132 9.63 0.75 -11.20
C ARG A 132 9.08 1.96 -11.97
N GLY A 133 8.83 3.07 -11.27
CA GLY A 133 8.41 4.33 -11.87
C GLY A 133 6.90 4.58 -11.87
N PHE A 134 6.52 5.72 -12.47
CA PHE A 134 5.15 6.22 -12.55
C PHE A 134 4.55 6.49 -11.16
N SER A 135 5.26 7.27 -10.36
CA SER A 135 4.82 7.66 -9.01
C SER A 135 3.53 8.46 -9.01
N GLY A 136 3.27 9.19 -10.07
CA GLY A 136 2.12 10.08 -10.15
C GLY A 136 2.34 11.40 -9.42
N ASN A 137 3.59 11.79 -9.20
CA ASN A 137 3.96 13.08 -8.60
C ASN A 137 4.05 14.18 -9.66
N SER A 138 3.27 14.09 -10.72
CA SER A 138 3.29 15.04 -11.84
C SER A 138 1.95 15.76 -12.01
N SER A 139 1.96 16.87 -12.76
CA SER A 139 0.74 17.63 -13.10
C SER A 139 -0.27 16.86 -13.96
N VAL A 140 0.19 15.83 -14.67
CA VAL A 140 -0.63 14.99 -15.56
C VAL A 140 -1.21 13.78 -14.82
N GLN A 141 -0.58 13.36 -13.72
CA GLN A 141 -0.96 12.19 -12.95
C GLN A 141 -0.74 12.45 -11.47
N SER A 142 -1.81 12.40 -10.69
CA SER A 142 -1.78 12.72 -9.25
C SER A 142 -1.81 11.48 -8.35
N PHE A 143 -1.74 10.27 -8.92
CA PHE A 143 -1.83 9.00 -8.18
C PHE A 143 -0.90 7.96 -8.78
N SER A 144 -0.33 7.11 -7.92
CA SER A 144 0.40 5.91 -8.33
C SER A 144 -0.61 4.87 -8.82
N ASP A 145 -0.85 4.84 -10.12
CA ASP A 145 -1.96 4.09 -10.73
C ASP A 145 -1.57 2.69 -11.26
N LYS A 146 -0.32 2.28 -11.10
CA LYS A 146 0.23 1.05 -11.66
C LYS A 146 0.59 -0.02 -10.60
N LEU A 147 0.21 0.23 -9.34
CA LEU A 147 0.52 -0.64 -8.20
C LEU A 147 -0.76 -1.16 -7.55
N LEU A 148 -1.00 -2.46 -7.64
CA LEU A 148 -2.15 -3.09 -6.98
C LEU A 148 -1.83 -3.39 -5.52
N VAL A 149 -2.74 -3.05 -4.61
CA VAL A 149 -2.59 -3.31 -3.16
C VAL A 149 -3.74 -4.15 -2.65
N LEU A 150 -3.38 -5.19 -1.87
CA LEU A 150 -4.30 -6.15 -1.30
C LEU A 150 -4.09 -6.24 0.23
N ILE A 151 -5.19 -6.39 0.97
CA ILE A 151 -5.19 -6.74 2.39
C ILE A 151 -5.99 -8.04 2.54
N ASP A 152 -5.31 -9.12 2.91
CA ASP A 152 -5.89 -10.47 2.99
C ASP A 152 -6.67 -10.87 1.71
N GLY A 153 -6.14 -10.52 0.54
CA GLY A 153 -6.74 -10.81 -0.77
C GLY A 153 -7.88 -9.87 -1.19
N ARG A 154 -8.35 -8.97 -0.32
CA ARG A 154 -9.27 -7.88 -0.69
C ARG A 154 -8.48 -6.75 -1.33
N THR A 155 -8.84 -6.33 -2.55
CA THR A 155 -8.25 -5.14 -3.15
C THR A 155 -8.66 -3.87 -2.41
N VAL A 156 -7.69 -2.98 -2.18
CA VAL A 156 -7.90 -1.64 -1.64
C VAL A 156 -7.63 -0.55 -2.68
N TYR A 157 -7.30 -0.97 -3.90
CA TYR A 157 -7.18 -0.10 -5.06
C TYR A 157 -8.55 0.42 -5.48
N THR A 158 -8.71 1.75 -5.60
CA THR A 158 -9.95 2.34 -6.06
C THR A 158 -9.99 2.45 -7.58
N PRO A 159 -11.01 1.90 -8.27
CA PRO A 159 -11.17 2.05 -9.71
C PRO A 159 -11.69 3.43 -10.12
N ILE A 160 -11.89 4.36 -9.20
CA ILE A 160 -12.44 5.69 -9.49
C ILE A 160 -11.36 6.65 -9.97
N PHE A 161 -10.21 6.67 -9.30
CA PHE A 161 -9.08 7.56 -9.59
C PHE A 161 -7.78 6.83 -9.91
N SER A 162 -7.78 5.52 -9.92
CA SER A 162 -6.58 4.67 -10.07
C SER A 162 -5.58 4.86 -8.93
N GLY A 163 -5.68 4.08 -7.86
CA GLY A 163 -4.71 4.16 -6.77
C GLY A 163 -5.30 3.78 -5.41
N VAL A 164 -4.60 4.12 -4.35
CA VAL A 164 -4.97 3.78 -2.98
C VAL A 164 -5.12 5.05 -2.16
N TYR A 165 -6.24 5.19 -1.46
CA TYR A 165 -6.42 6.19 -0.41
C TYR A 165 -5.79 5.64 0.87
N TRP A 166 -4.53 5.98 1.13
CA TRP A 166 -3.75 5.41 2.23
C TRP A 166 -4.30 5.76 3.61
N GLU A 167 -4.87 6.95 3.74
CA GLU A 167 -5.53 7.38 4.98
C GLU A 167 -6.76 6.53 5.35
N LEU A 168 -7.34 5.81 4.39
CA LEU A 168 -8.47 4.92 4.62
C LEU A 168 -8.04 3.49 4.98
N GLN A 169 -6.77 3.14 4.74
CA GLN A 169 -6.27 1.78 4.93
C GLN A 169 -5.57 1.66 6.29
N GLY A 170 -6.19 0.95 7.22
CA GLY A 170 -5.63 0.69 8.54
C GLY A 170 -5.58 -0.79 8.84
N VAL A 171 -4.40 -1.27 9.18
CA VAL A 171 -4.20 -2.60 9.77
C VAL A 171 -3.42 -2.39 11.05
N LEU A 172 -3.84 -3.05 12.13
CA LEU A 172 -3.07 -3.04 13.37
C LEU A 172 -1.69 -3.65 13.10
N PRO A 173 -0.56 -2.89 13.25
CA PRO A 173 0.77 -3.40 12.92
C PRO A 173 1.11 -4.71 13.61
N GLU A 174 0.70 -4.87 14.90
CA GLU A 174 0.85 -6.10 15.69
C GLU A 174 0.15 -7.30 15.05
N ASP A 175 -0.86 -7.09 14.22
CA ASP A 175 -1.64 -8.15 13.59
C ASP A 175 -1.18 -8.48 12.17
N ILE A 176 -0.20 -7.75 11.61
CA ILE A 176 0.38 -8.07 10.31
C ILE A 176 1.36 -9.23 10.48
N ASP A 177 1.15 -10.31 9.74
CA ASP A 177 2.09 -11.42 9.65
C ASP A 177 3.30 -11.05 8.78
N ARG A 178 3.02 -10.55 7.58
CA ARG A 178 4.02 -10.09 6.61
C ARG A 178 3.40 -9.21 5.55
N ILE A 179 4.24 -8.48 4.83
CA ILE A 179 3.87 -7.77 3.61
C ILE A 179 4.74 -8.30 2.47
N GLU A 180 4.10 -8.81 1.43
CA GLU A 180 4.75 -9.30 0.22
C GLU A 180 4.74 -8.17 -0.83
N VAL A 181 5.93 -7.69 -1.21
CA VAL A 181 6.10 -6.61 -2.19
C VAL A 181 6.72 -7.18 -3.46
N ILE A 182 5.92 -7.32 -4.49
CA ILE A 182 6.35 -7.78 -5.81
C ILE A 182 6.55 -6.56 -6.70
N SER A 183 7.73 -6.45 -7.32
CA SER A 183 7.96 -5.54 -8.43
C SER A 183 7.83 -6.28 -9.76
N GLY A 184 7.18 -5.63 -10.72
CA GLY A 184 6.87 -6.18 -12.03
C GLY A 184 5.44 -6.71 -12.18
N PRO A 185 5.04 -7.10 -13.39
CA PRO A 185 3.65 -7.44 -13.70
C PRO A 185 3.10 -8.61 -12.90
N GLY A 186 1.99 -8.38 -12.21
CA GLY A 186 1.20 -9.38 -11.52
C GLY A 186 -0.13 -9.69 -12.19
N ALA A 187 -0.41 -9.09 -13.34
CA ALA A 187 -1.74 -9.06 -13.95
C ALA A 187 -2.31 -10.42 -14.32
N THR A 188 -1.49 -11.40 -14.67
CA THR A 188 -1.94 -12.78 -15.00
C THR A 188 -2.67 -13.45 -13.84
N LEU A 189 -2.36 -13.10 -12.60
CA LEU A 189 -3.02 -13.66 -11.42
C LEU A 189 -4.01 -12.68 -10.78
N TRP A 190 -3.66 -11.39 -10.75
CA TRP A 190 -4.36 -10.36 -10.00
C TRP A 190 -5.23 -9.43 -10.85
N GLY A 191 -5.12 -9.54 -12.21
CA GLY A 191 -5.90 -8.73 -13.15
C GLY A 191 -5.29 -7.37 -13.45
N ALA A 192 -6.07 -6.52 -14.06
CA ALA A 192 -5.71 -5.15 -14.39
C ALA A 192 -5.21 -4.38 -13.16
N ASN A 193 -4.42 -3.33 -13.43
CA ASN A 193 -3.79 -2.44 -12.43
C ASN A 193 -2.61 -3.06 -11.65
N ALA A 194 -2.38 -4.39 -11.72
CA ALA A 194 -1.14 -5.03 -11.27
C ALA A 194 -0.04 -4.88 -12.33
N VAL A 195 0.29 -3.64 -12.68
CA VAL A 195 1.16 -3.31 -13.82
C VAL A 195 2.63 -3.32 -13.42
N ASN A 196 3.01 -2.44 -12.50
CA ASN A 196 4.39 -2.30 -12.04
C ASN A 196 4.69 -3.08 -10.76
N GLY A 197 3.64 -3.56 -10.07
CA GLY A 197 3.80 -4.37 -8.87
C GLY A 197 2.51 -4.74 -8.18
N VAL A 198 2.67 -5.56 -7.14
CA VAL A 198 1.60 -5.98 -6.22
C VAL A 198 2.12 -5.90 -4.79
N ILE A 199 1.38 -5.25 -3.91
CA ILE A 199 1.59 -5.30 -2.47
C ILE A 199 0.48 -6.16 -1.87
N ASN A 200 0.86 -7.22 -1.15
CA ASN A 200 -0.08 -8.09 -0.46
C ASN A 200 0.21 -8.09 1.04
N ILE A 201 -0.69 -7.50 1.81
CA ILE A 201 -0.62 -7.40 3.26
C ILE A 201 -1.39 -8.59 3.82
N VAL A 202 -0.70 -9.46 4.57
CA VAL A 202 -1.25 -10.68 5.15
C VAL A 202 -1.32 -10.52 6.65
N THR A 203 -2.50 -10.73 7.25
CA THR A 203 -2.67 -10.63 8.70
C THR A 203 -2.60 -11.99 9.37
N ARG A 204 -2.12 -12.01 10.61
CA ARG A 204 -2.03 -13.20 11.48
C ARG A 204 -3.41 -13.80 11.71
N LYS A 205 -3.47 -15.11 11.85
CA LYS A 205 -4.70 -15.82 12.18
C LYS A 205 -5.13 -15.52 13.63
N SER A 206 -6.44 -15.62 13.91
CA SER A 206 -6.94 -15.33 15.26
C SER A 206 -6.39 -16.30 16.32
N TYR A 207 -6.10 -17.55 15.95
CA TYR A 207 -5.49 -18.53 16.85
C TYR A 207 -4.01 -18.22 17.18
N GLU A 208 -3.34 -17.38 16.40
CA GLU A 208 -1.95 -16.91 16.62
C GLU A 208 -1.91 -15.65 17.48
N THR A 209 -3.04 -15.02 17.73
CA THR A 209 -3.15 -13.71 18.40
C THR A 209 -4.02 -13.80 19.66
N GLN A 210 -3.86 -14.88 20.41
CA GLN A 210 -4.60 -15.11 21.65
C GLN A 210 -4.12 -14.22 22.79
N GLY A 211 -4.99 -13.97 23.78
CA GLY A 211 -4.71 -13.06 24.88
C GLY A 211 -4.95 -11.60 24.55
N GLY A 212 -4.57 -10.72 25.45
CA GLY A 212 -4.72 -9.29 25.33
C GLY A 212 -3.46 -8.61 24.79
N PHE A 213 -3.65 -7.54 24.04
CA PHE A 213 -2.60 -6.62 23.60
C PHE A 213 -3.09 -5.19 23.77
N ALA A 214 -2.26 -4.31 24.27
CA ALA A 214 -2.51 -2.89 24.33
C ALA A 214 -1.26 -2.10 23.97
N GLU A 215 -1.43 -1.03 23.22
CA GLU A 215 -0.38 -0.11 22.83
C GLU A 215 -0.88 1.32 22.97
N ILE A 216 -0.02 2.19 23.48
CA ILE A 216 -0.24 3.62 23.51
C ILE A 216 1.07 4.32 23.21
N GLY A 217 1.03 5.30 22.31
CA GLY A 217 2.19 6.08 21.94
C GLY A 217 1.85 7.52 21.60
N GLY A 218 2.86 8.37 21.65
CA GLY A 218 2.72 9.77 21.28
C GLY A 218 4.06 10.44 21.07
N GLY A 219 4.04 11.43 20.19
CA GLY A 219 5.19 12.21 19.79
C GLY A 219 4.83 13.66 19.48
N ASN A 220 5.75 14.34 18.83
CA ASN A 220 5.52 15.72 18.39
C ASN A 220 4.56 15.83 17.20
N LEU A 221 4.47 14.80 16.34
CA LEU A 221 3.58 14.79 15.16
C LEU A 221 2.44 13.81 15.31
N GLU A 222 2.68 12.65 15.92
CA GLU A 222 1.73 11.53 15.91
C GLU A 222 1.25 11.16 17.31
N ARG A 223 0.02 10.63 17.39
CA ARG A 223 -0.54 9.94 18.56
C ARG A 223 -1.24 8.68 18.09
N TYR A 224 -0.95 7.59 18.76
CA TYR A 224 -1.47 6.28 18.42
C TYR A 224 -1.95 5.54 19.67
N GLY A 225 -2.98 4.72 19.51
CA GLY A 225 -3.43 3.82 20.55
C GLY A 225 -4.17 2.64 19.96
N ALA A 226 -3.94 1.46 20.52
CA ALA A 226 -4.58 0.23 20.09
C ALA A 226 -4.86 -0.71 21.27
N ILE A 227 -5.92 -1.50 21.15
CA ILE A 227 -6.23 -2.60 22.04
C ILE A 227 -6.77 -3.77 21.22
N ARG A 228 -6.36 -4.98 21.56
CA ARG A 228 -6.81 -6.22 20.92
C ARG A 228 -7.03 -7.28 21.98
N TYR A 229 -8.03 -8.12 21.76
CA TYR A 229 -8.23 -9.35 22.53
C TYR A 229 -8.54 -10.51 21.60
N GLY A 230 -7.79 -11.63 21.76
CA GLY A 230 -8.02 -12.89 21.08
C GLY A 230 -8.44 -13.99 22.07
N GLY A 231 -9.39 -14.85 21.65
CA GLY A 231 -9.86 -15.95 22.46
C GLY A 231 -10.29 -17.15 21.60
N ARG A 232 -10.53 -18.28 22.27
CA ARG A 232 -11.11 -19.49 21.66
C ARG A 232 -12.54 -19.65 22.14
N ILE A 233 -13.44 -19.94 21.20
CA ILE A 233 -14.83 -20.31 21.48
C ILE A 233 -14.89 -21.84 21.65
N SER A 234 -14.13 -22.56 20.82
CA SER A 234 -13.94 -24.02 20.88
C SER A 234 -12.53 -24.38 20.41
N ASP A 235 -12.18 -25.65 20.40
CA ASP A 235 -10.84 -26.09 19.95
C ASP A 235 -10.61 -25.78 18.46
N ASP A 236 -11.67 -25.71 17.68
CA ASP A 236 -11.67 -25.47 16.23
C ASP A 236 -12.07 -24.04 15.82
N LEU A 237 -12.53 -23.18 16.76
CA LEU A 237 -13.00 -21.82 16.51
C LEU A 237 -12.31 -20.81 17.43
N SER A 238 -11.54 -19.93 16.82
CA SER A 238 -10.90 -18.81 17.49
C SER A 238 -11.41 -17.45 16.95
N TYR A 239 -11.23 -16.41 17.76
CA TYR A 239 -11.60 -15.06 17.41
C TYR A 239 -10.56 -14.05 17.87
N ARG A 240 -10.61 -12.89 17.24
CA ARG A 240 -9.88 -11.67 17.59
C ARG A 240 -10.80 -10.47 17.37
N VAL A 241 -10.80 -9.53 18.32
CA VAL A 241 -11.42 -8.21 18.19
C VAL A 241 -10.40 -7.14 18.54
N TYR A 242 -10.46 -6.00 17.87
CA TYR A 242 -9.54 -4.89 18.12
C TYR A 242 -10.20 -3.53 17.94
N ALA A 243 -9.60 -2.53 18.58
CA ALA A 243 -9.85 -1.12 18.29
C ALA A 243 -8.50 -0.40 18.24
N GLN A 244 -8.36 0.56 17.33
CA GLN A 244 -7.20 1.42 17.20
C GLN A 244 -7.60 2.83 16.80
N GLY A 245 -6.71 3.78 17.03
CA GLY A 245 -6.88 5.16 16.60
C GLY A 245 -5.53 5.82 16.34
N ILE A 246 -5.46 6.55 15.24
CA ILE A 246 -4.31 7.37 14.85
C ILE A 246 -4.75 8.83 14.74
N TYR A 247 -3.87 9.73 15.13
CA TYR A 247 -3.95 11.16 14.88
C TYR A 247 -2.58 11.64 14.42
N GLU A 248 -2.52 12.30 13.28
CA GLU A 248 -1.34 12.99 12.78
C GLU A 248 -1.58 14.49 12.74
N SER A 249 -0.57 15.25 13.18
CA SER A 249 -0.57 16.71 13.24
C SER A 249 -0.28 17.29 11.86
N ASP A 250 -0.52 18.60 11.73
CA ASP A 250 -0.17 19.37 10.54
C ASP A 250 1.33 19.24 10.19
N THR A 251 1.62 18.94 8.91
CA THR A 251 2.99 18.96 8.38
C THR A 251 3.49 20.40 8.21
N PRO A 252 4.81 20.65 8.24
CA PRO A 252 5.32 21.98 7.97
C PRO A 252 5.37 22.30 6.48
N THR A 253 5.15 23.56 6.14
CA THR A 253 5.50 24.12 4.82
C THR A 253 7.01 24.35 4.73
N SER A 254 7.52 24.67 3.52
CA SER A 254 8.93 25.04 3.31
C SER A 254 9.42 26.23 4.16
N THR A 255 8.51 27.04 4.69
CA THR A 255 8.82 28.15 5.61
C THR A 255 8.71 27.74 7.09
N GLY A 256 8.37 26.49 7.39
CA GLY A 256 8.16 25.97 8.73
C GLY A 256 6.79 26.33 9.35
N ALA A 257 5.89 26.95 8.62
CA ALA A 257 4.52 27.19 9.07
C ALA A 257 3.70 25.89 8.98
N PRO A 258 2.72 25.64 9.88
CA PRO A 258 1.89 24.46 9.79
C PRO A 258 1.00 24.53 8.53
N GLN A 259 0.92 23.42 7.79
CA GLN A 259 -0.01 23.21 6.70
C GLN A 259 -1.29 22.57 7.29
N PRO A 260 -2.50 23.04 6.95
CA PRO A 260 -3.72 22.48 7.54
C PRO A 260 -4.08 21.12 6.91
N ASP A 261 -3.36 20.06 7.29
CA ASP A 261 -3.49 18.70 6.72
C ASP A 261 -3.59 17.60 7.80
N HIS A 262 -3.69 17.96 9.09
CA HIS A 262 -3.88 16.97 10.15
C HIS A 262 -5.09 16.05 9.90
N TRP A 263 -5.02 14.83 10.38
CA TRP A 263 -6.10 13.87 10.24
C TRP A 263 -6.20 12.91 11.41
N SER A 264 -7.34 12.23 11.50
CA SER A 264 -7.55 11.20 12.51
C SER A 264 -8.46 10.09 12.00
N ARG A 265 -8.22 8.86 12.47
CA ARG A 265 -9.02 7.69 12.14
C ARG A 265 -9.12 6.71 13.31
N PRO A 266 -10.19 6.73 14.11
CA PRO A 266 -10.60 5.59 14.91
C PRO A 266 -11.14 4.47 14.03
N GLN A 267 -10.80 3.22 14.39
CA GLN A 267 -11.17 1.99 13.68
C GLN A 267 -11.38 0.86 14.67
N GLY A 268 -12.30 -0.03 14.37
CA GLY A 268 -12.49 -1.29 15.08
C GLY A 268 -12.78 -2.42 14.13
N GLY A 269 -12.37 -3.63 14.51
CA GLY A 269 -12.54 -4.79 13.64
C GLY A 269 -12.50 -6.12 14.39
N PHE A 270 -12.73 -7.18 13.62
CA PHE A 270 -12.78 -8.54 14.12
C PHE A 270 -12.23 -9.53 13.09
N ARG A 271 -11.83 -10.70 13.60
CA ARG A 271 -11.48 -11.88 12.80
C ARG A 271 -11.94 -13.13 13.52
N LEU A 272 -12.52 -14.06 12.77
CA LEU A 272 -12.88 -15.42 13.17
C LEU A 272 -12.15 -16.40 12.26
N ASP A 273 -11.48 -17.39 12.82
CA ASP A 273 -10.91 -18.52 12.07
C ASP A 273 -11.50 -19.81 12.64
N TRP A 274 -12.13 -20.61 11.76
CA TRP A 274 -12.83 -21.83 12.09
C TRP A 274 -12.36 -22.99 11.21
N THR A 275 -11.98 -24.09 11.85
CA THR A 275 -11.52 -25.33 11.20
C THR A 275 -12.46 -26.49 11.54
N PRO A 276 -13.72 -26.47 10.98
CA PRO A 276 -14.75 -27.47 11.36
C PRO A 276 -14.34 -28.92 11.06
N ARG A 277 -13.41 -29.10 10.14
CA ARG A 277 -12.78 -30.37 9.78
C ARG A 277 -11.34 -30.11 9.41
N ALA A 278 -10.48 -31.11 9.47
CA ALA A 278 -9.07 -30.98 9.11
C ALA A 278 -8.85 -30.51 7.63
N ALA A 279 -9.83 -30.76 6.75
CA ALA A 279 -9.78 -30.35 5.36
C ALA A 279 -10.33 -28.94 5.11
N ASP A 280 -11.08 -28.37 6.06
CA ASP A 280 -11.83 -27.14 5.87
C ASP A 280 -11.31 -26.02 6.78
N ALA A 281 -11.02 -24.86 6.22
CA ALA A 281 -10.71 -23.65 6.97
C ALA A 281 -11.61 -22.50 6.50
N VAL A 282 -12.29 -21.86 7.43
CA VAL A 282 -13.19 -20.72 7.19
C VAL A 282 -12.65 -19.51 7.94
N THR A 283 -12.50 -18.39 7.25
CA THR A 283 -12.17 -17.09 7.85
C THR A 283 -13.32 -16.13 7.60
N LEU A 284 -13.75 -15.41 8.63
CA LEU A 284 -14.63 -14.26 8.52
C LEU A 284 -14.00 -13.09 9.25
N GLN A 285 -13.77 -11.99 8.56
CA GLN A 285 -13.15 -10.79 9.13
C GLN A 285 -13.77 -9.53 8.58
N GLY A 286 -13.57 -8.42 9.30
CA GLY A 286 -14.03 -7.12 8.84
C GLY A 286 -13.65 -6.03 9.81
N ASP A 287 -13.72 -4.80 9.33
CA ASP A 287 -13.49 -3.60 10.12
C ASP A 287 -14.39 -2.45 9.66
N ALA A 288 -14.51 -1.46 10.54
CA ALA A 288 -15.18 -0.21 10.25
C ALA A 288 -14.36 0.93 10.84
N TYR A 289 -14.31 2.04 10.12
CA TYR A 289 -13.60 3.24 10.53
C TYR A 289 -14.41 4.50 10.23
N TYR A 290 -14.10 5.55 10.97
CA TYR A 290 -14.66 6.88 10.77
C TYR A 290 -13.62 7.91 11.21
N GLY A 291 -13.44 8.98 10.43
CA GLY A 291 -12.43 9.98 10.74
C GLY A 291 -12.65 11.29 10.02
N SER A 292 -11.68 12.17 10.12
CA SER A 292 -11.70 13.48 9.46
C SER A 292 -10.29 13.91 9.08
N THR A 293 -10.22 14.68 8.01
CA THR A 293 -9.03 15.45 7.63
C THR A 293 -9.22 16.94 7.96
N ALA A 294 -8.15 17.70 8.02
CA ALA A 294 -8.15 19.13 8.40
C ALA A 294 -9.07 20.01 7.55
N THR A 295 -9.26 19.67 6.29
CA THR A 295 -10.15 20.36 5.35
C THR A 295 -11.63 20.08 5.58
N THR A 296 -12.00 19.58 6.76
CA THR A 296 -13.37 19.18 7.13
C THR A 296 -13.93 17.99 6.35
N THR A 297 -13.10 17.32 5.57
CA THR A 297 -13.51 16.14 4.83
C THR A 297 -13.70 14.97 5.80
N THR A 298 -14.92 14.47 5.88
CA THR A 298 -15.22 13.23 6.59
C THR A 298 -14.71 12.05 5.79
N ILE A 299 -14.07 11.10 6.46
CA ILE A 299 -13.69 9.81 5.91
C ILE A 299 -14.40 8.71 6.69
N GLY A 300 -14.86 7.68 6.00
CA GLY A 300 -15.56 6.56 6.67
C GLY A 300 -15.69 5.39 5.75
N GLY A 301 -15.89 4.23 6.35
CA GLY A 301 -16.06 3.00 5.60
C GLY A 301 -16.05 1.77 6.46
N GLY A 302 -16.00 0.64 5.78
CA GLY A 302 -15.89 -0.66 6.44
C GLY A 302 -15.99 -1.78 5.43
N ASN A 303 -15.50 -2.93 5.81
CA ASN A 303 -15.49 -4.11 4.97
C ASN A 303 -15.83 -5.38 5.75
N VAL A 304 -16.25 -6.39 5.01
CA VAL A 304 -16.39 -7.76 5.50
C VAL A 304 -15.86 -8.71 4.42
N THR A 305 -14.99 -9.63 4.81
CA THR A 305 -14.44 -10.68 3.95
C THR A 305 -14.73 -12.03 4.54
N ALA A 306 -15.28 -12.94 3.74
CA ALA A 306 -15.47 -14.35 4.04
C ALA A 306 -14.60 -15.18 3.11
N ARG A 307 -13.85 -16.14 3.64
CA ARG A 307 -13.02 -17.07 2.86
C ARG A 307 -13.23 -18.48 3.36
N TRP A 308 -13.39 -19.40 2.43
CA TRP A 308 -13.38 -20.84 2.68
C TRP A 308 -12.29 -21.51 1.85
N ASN A 309 -11.49 -22.33 2.52
CA ASN A 309 -10.48 -23.17 1.90
C ASN A 309 -10.82 -24.62 2.18
N HIS A 310 -10.74 -25.46 1.15
CA HIS A 310 -10.86 -26.91 1.26
C HIS A 310 -9.61 -27.57 0.67
N SER A 311 -8.96 -28.41 1.47
CA SER A 311 -7.75 -29.12 1.06
C SER A 311 -8.03 -30.62 0.94
N TRP A 312 -7.74 -31.22 -0.23
CA TRP A 312 -7.86 -32.64 -0.46
C TRP A 312 -6.56 -33.38 -0.08
N GLN A 313 -6.68 -34.70 0.13
CA GLN A 313 -5.54 -35.53 0.50
C GLN A 313 -4.44 -35.62 -0.57
N ASP A 314 -4.76 -35.38 -1.84
CA ASP A 314 -3.81 -35.33 -2.95
C ASP A 314 -3.03 -34.00 -3.04
N GLY A 315 -3.25 -33.08 -2.10
CA GLY A 315 -2.62 -31.76 -2.05
C GLY A 315 -3.30 -30.70 -2.91
N SER A 316 -4.46 -31.02 -3.52
CA SER A 316 -5.29 -30.01 -4.19
C SER A 316 -5.95 -29.09 -3.17
N ASN A 317 -6.24 -27.85 -3.57
CA ASN A 317 -6.83 -26.85 -2.69
C ASN A 317 -7.80 -25.94 -3.44
N LEU A 318 -9.05 -25.90 -2.99
CA LEU A 318 -10.08 -24.95 -3.44
C LEU A 318 -10.18 -23.79 -2.45
N GLN A 319 -10.15 -22.57 -2.95
CA GLN A 319 -10.48 -21.36 -2.20
C GLN A 319 -11.66 -20.65 -2.82
N VAL A 320 -12.62 -20.26 -2.00
CA VAL A 320 -13.70 -19.33 -2.35
C VAL A 320 -13.63 -18.15 -1.41
N GLN A 321 -13.55 -16.96 -1.97
CA GLN A 321 -13.55 -15.70 -1.19
C GLN A 321 -14.64 -14.77 -1.70
N ALA A 322 -15.36 -14.16 -0.78
CA ALA A 322 -16.27 -13.05 -1.09
C ALA A 322 -15.98 -11.88 -0.16
N PHE A 323 -16.07 -10.66 -0.67
CA PHE A 323 -16.00 -9.48 0.18
C PHE A 323 -16.97 -8.38 -0.22
N PHE A 324 -17.32 -7.58 0.76
CA PHE A 324 -17.96 -6.29 0.61
C PHE A 324 -17.04 -5.21 1.16
N ASP A 325 -16.89 -4.10 0.44
CA ASP A 325 -16.13 -2.94 0.89
C ASP A 325 -16.90 -1.66 0.60
N ARG A 326 -16.99 -0.77 1.59
CA ARG A 326 -17.58 0.55 1.47
C ARG A 326 -16.59 1.63 1.86
N VAL A 327 -16.44 2.61 0.99
CA VAL A 327 -15.65 3.82 1.20
C VAL A 327 -16.55 5.05 1.05
N VAL A 328 -16.40 6.02 1.95
CA VAL A 328 -17.03 7.34 1.89
C VAL A 328 -15.97 8.40 2.15
N ARG A 329 -15.88 9.39 1.27
CA ARG A 329 -15.06 10.61 1.44
C ARG A 329 -15.94 11.82 1.13
N GLY A 330 -15.78 12.88 1.92
CA GLY A 330 -16.57 14.10 1.79
C GLY A 330 -17.72 14.20 2.80
N ASN A 331 -18.32 15.36 2.90
CA ASN A 331 -19.37 15.64 3.87
C ASN A 331 -20.64 16.12 3.15
N ASP A 332 -21.72 15.30 3.17
CA ASP A 332 -23.05 15.67 2.65
C ASP A 332 -23.65 16.92 3.33
N LEU A 333 -23.19 17.25 4.55
CA LEU A 333 -23.75 18.33 5.35
C LEU A 333 -23.12 19.71 5.09
N THR A 334 -21.96 19.78 4.45
CA THR A 334 -21.22 21.03 4.23
C THR A 334 -21.11 21.43 2.76
N GLY A 335 -21.74 20.68 1.85
CA GLY A 335 -21.72 20.98 0.42
C GLY A 335 -20.43 20.58 -0.31
N GLY A 336 -19.54 19.82 0.36
CA GLY A 336 -18.40 19.20 -0.28
C GLY A 336 -18.79 18.01 -1.16
N THR A 337 -17.88 17.57 -2.03
CA THR A 337 -18.12 16.47 -2.96
C THR A 337 -18.19 15.13 -2.23
N PRO A 338 -19.35 14.56 -1.93
CA PRO A 338 -19.39 13.23 -1.41
C PRO A 338 -19.04 12.24 -2.51
N LEU A 339 -17.95 11.52 -2.27
CA LEU A 339 -17.59 10.32 -2.99
C LEU A 339 -17.98 9.13 -2.13
N TRP A 340 -18.78 8.21 -2.66
CA TRP A 340 -18.91 6.90 -2.06
C TRP A 340 -18.75 5.79 -3.10
N GLN A 341 -18.22 4.67 -2.63
CA GLN A 341 -17.97 3.47 -3.41
C GLN A 341 -18.38 2.25 -2.60
N ASN A 342 -19.08 1.31 -3.23
CA ASN A 342 -19.34 -0.03 -2.71
C ASN A 342 -18.75 -1.04 -3.69
N ILE A 343 -17.95 -1.97 -3.19
CA ILE A 343 -17.41 -3.09 -3.96
C ILE A 343 -18.01 -4.37 -3.43
N TYR A 344 -18.51 -5.21 -4.31
CA TYR A 344 -18.93 -6.59 -4.07
C TYR A 344 -18.06 -7.49 -4.94
N ASP A 345 -17.42 -8.47 -4.33
CA ASP A 345 -16.46 -9.33 -5.03
C ASP A 345 -16.67 -10.78 -4.65
N LEU A 346 -16.51 -11.64 -5.63
CA LEU A 346 -16.50 -13.10 -5.47
C LEU A 346 -15.37 -13.66 -6.31
N ASP A 347 -14.40 -14.35 -5.68
CA ASP A 347 -13.24 -15.02 -6.32
C ASP A 347 -13.26 -16.51 -5.98
N LEU A 348 -13.07 -17.35 -6.97
CA LEU A 348 -12.90 -18.78 -6.85
C LEU A 348 -11.55 -19.18 -7.45
N GLN A 349 -10.83 -20.01 -6.75
CA GLN A 349 -9.54 -20.52 -7.18
C GLN A 349 -9.38 -21.98 -6.78
N ASP A 350 -8.83 -22.78 -7.69
CA ASP A 350 -8.49 -24.16 -7.41
C ASP A 350 -7.04 -24.45 -7.83
N SER A 351 -6.33 -25.23 -7.02
CA SER A 351 -4.96 -25.65 -7.26
C SER A 351 -4.89 -27.18 -7.26
N VAL A 352 -4.53 -27.78 -8.38
CA VAL A 352 -4.50 -29.22 -8.56
C VAL A 352 -3.13 -29.70 -9.06
N ASN A 353 -2.67 -30.84 -8.56
CA ASN A 353 -1.49 -31.53 -9.05
C ASN A 353 -1.86 -32.53 -10.15
N LEU A 354 -1.50 -32.25 -11.40
CA LEU A 354 -1.74 -33.15 -12.53
C LEU A 354 -0.52 -34.06 -12.74
N GLY A 355 -0.48 -35.17 -12.00
CA GLY A 355 0.66 -36.05 -11.94
C GLY A 355 1.87 -35.43 -11.21
N SER A 356 3.08 -35.89 -11.58
CA SER A 356 4.31 -35.46 -10.90
C SER A 356 5.01 -34.24 -11.52
N ARG A 357 4.50 -33.71 -12.64
CA ARG A 357 5.18 -32.68 -13.45
C ARG A 357 4.42 -31.37 -13.54
N ASN A 358 3.10 -31.37 -13.38
CA ASN A 358 2.25 -30.21 -13.56
C ASN A 358 1.57 -29.84 -12.24
N GLN A 359 1.66 -28.56 -11.89
CA GLN A 359 0.83 -27.93 -10.88
C GLN A 359 0.00 -26.87 -11.57
N LEU A 360 -1.30 -27.11 -11.69
CA LEU A 360 -2.27 -26.23 -12.32
C LEU A 360 -2.98 -25.40 -11.24
N VAL A 361 -3.03 -24.09 -11.43
CA VAL A 361 -3.88 -23.16 -10.67
C VAL A 361 -4.83 -22.50 -11.67
N TRP A 362 -6.12 -22.55 -11.40
CA TRP A 362 -7.14 -21.91 -12.23
C TRP A 362 -8.22 -21.28 -11.37
N GLY A 363 -8.96 -20.36 -11.93
CA GLY A 363 -10.00 -19.69 -11.19
C GLY A 363 -10.68 -18.60 -11.99
N GLY A 364 -11.52 -17.83 -11.32
CA GLY A 364 -12.21 -16.69 -11.91
C GLY A 364 -12.92 -15.87 -10.85
N GLY A 365 -13.26 -14.66 -11.22
CA GLY A 365 -13.86 -13.68 -10.33
C GLY A 365 -14.97 -12.86 -10.95
N LEU A 366 -15.83 -12.34 -10.09
CA LEU A 366 -16.88 -11.37 -10.43
C LEU A 366 -16.78 -10.22 -9.45
N ARG A 367 -16.70 -8.98 -9.96
CA ARG A 367 -16.67 -7.76 -9.15
C ARG A 367 -17.69 -6.76 -9.66
N PHE A 368 -18.47 -6.22 -8.74
CA PHE A 368 -19.40 -5.13 -8.99
C PHE A 368 -19.00 -3.94 -8.15
N THR A 369 -18.66 -2.82 -8.79
CA THR A 369 -18.34 -1.56 -8.12
C THR A 369 -19.42 -0.54 -8.41
N GLN A 370 -20.19 -0.20 -7.41
CA GLN A 370 -21.16 0.88 -7.46
C GLN A 370 -20.54 2.13 -6.85
N TYR A 371 -20.57 3.25 -7.57
CA TYR A 371 -20.05 4.50 -7.06
C TYR A 371 -20.92 5.70 -7.41
N ARG A 372 -20.72 6.77 -6.66
CA ARG A 372 -21.18 8.12 -6.99
C ARG A 372 -20.11 9.14 -6.60
N ILE A 373 -19.85 10.07 -7.52
CA ILE A 373 -18.97 11.22 -7.31
C ILE A 373 -19.81 12.45 -7.60
N ALA A 374 -20.10 13.27 -6.57
CA ALA A 374 -20.65 14.59 -6.79
C ALA A 374 -19.49 15.53 -7.12
N GLY A 375 -19.58 16.41 -8.08
CA GLY A 375 -18.50 17.34 -8.41
C GLY A 375 -18.31 18.44 -7.36
N GLU A 376 -17.12 19.01 -7.27
CA GLU A 376 -16.80 20.16 -6.42
C GLU A 376 -15.92 21.17 -7.16
N GLY A 377 -16.14 22.47 -6.93
CA GLY A 377 -15.21 23.53 -7.32
C GLY A 377 -14.89 23.64 -8.81
N GLY A 378 -15.74 23.15 -9.70
CA GLY A 378 -15.49 23.10 -11.14
C GLY A 378 -15.16 21.71 -11.67
N LEU A 379 -14.82 20.76 -10.79
CA LEU A 379 -14.63 19.34 -11.16
C LEU A 379 -15.98 18.62 -11.09
N GLN A 380 -16.41 18.01 -12.19
CA GLN A 380 -17.65 17.23 -12.28
C GLN A 380 -17.41 15.91 -13.02
N PHE A 381 -18.37 14.99 -12.91
CA PHE A 381 -18.35 13.71 -13.62
C PHE A 381 -19.67 13.49 -14.34
N ALA A 382 -19.60 13.09 -15.59
CA ALA A 382 -20.78 12.84 -16.42
C ALA A 382 -20.66 11.47 -17.14
N PRO A 383 -21.33 10.43 -16.60
CA PRO A 383 -22.27 10.45 -15.46
C PRO A 383 -21.59 10.49 -14.09
N ALA A 384 -22.25 11.08 -13.10
CA ALA A 384 -21.76 11.16 -11.73
C ALA A 384 -21.83 9.83 -10.94
N ALA A 385 -22.52 8.82 -11.46
CA ALA A 385 -22.70 7.53 -10.83
C ALA A 385 -22.78 6.41 -11.87
N ARG A 386 -22.15 5.29 -11.59
CA ARG A 386 -22.19 4.06 -12.41
C ARG A 386 -22.15 2.81 -11.54
N LEU A 387 -22.51 1.70 -12.17
CA LEU A 387 -22.14 0.35 -11.78
C LEU A 387 -21.08 -0.14 -12.78
N LEU A 388 -19.93 -0.53 -12.27
CA LEU A 388 -18.86 -1.17 -13.03
C LEU A 388 -18.91 -2.66 -12.73
N ASP A 389 -18.95 -3.48 -13.77
CA ASP A 389 -18.96 -4.94 -13.69
C ASP A 389 -17.68 -5.47 -14.34
N LEU A 390 -16.92 -6.23 -13.56
CA LEU A 390 -15.70 -6.88 -13.99
C LEU A 390 -15.86 -8.37 -13.81
N SER A 391 -15.51 -9.13 -14.84
CA SER A 391 -15.44 -10.59 -14.76
C SER A 391 -14.12 -11.10 -15.30
N ASP A 392 -13.60 -12.16 -14.71
CA ASP A 392 -12.33 -12.73 -15.13
C ASP A 392 -12.29 -14.26 -15.00
N ALA A 393 -11.40 -14.86 -15.80
CA ALA A 393 -10.98 -16.24 -15.65
C ALA A 393 -9.48 -16.35 -15.91
N PHE A 394 -8.78 -17.16 -15.13
CA PHE A 394 -7.35 -17.37 -15.28
C PHE A 394 -6.95 -18.83 -15.16
N VAL A 395 -5.81 -19.14 -15.76
CA VAL A 395 -5.14 -20.43 -15.65
C VAL A 395 -3.63 -20.22 -15.62
N GLN A 396 -2.94 -20.94 -14.73
CA GLN A 396 -1.48 -20.99 -14.67
C GLN A 396 -1.04 -22.43 -14.47
N ASP A 397 -0.12 -22.91 -15.30
CA ASP A 397 0.53 -24.21 -15.15
C ASP A 397 2.02 -24.05 -14.85
N THR A 398 2.49 -24.75 -13.83
CA THR A 398 3.90 -24.90 -13.51
C THR A 398 4.35 -26.26 -13.94
N PHE A 399 4.98 -26.34 -15.13
CA PHE A 399 5.45 -27.57 -15.74
C PHE A 399 6.93 -27.84 -15.41
N THR A 400 7.22 -28.97 -14.78
CA THR A 400 8.58 -29.44 -14.52
C THR A 400 9.13 -30.16 -15.76
N LEU A 401 9.96 -29.44 -16.54
CA LEU A 401 10.62 -29.95 -17.74
C LEU A 401 11.63 -31.07 -17.39
N ALA A 402 12.51 -30.75 -16.43
CA ALA A 402 13.50 -31.67 -15.86
C ALA A 402 13.86 -31.16 -14.48
N LYS A 403 14.57 -31.94 -13.66
CA LYS A 403 14.99 -31.47 -12.33
C LYS A 403 15.82 -30.23 -12.50
N PRO A 404 16.38 -29.43 -12.68
CA PRO A 404 16.51 -28.04 -12.34
C PRO A 404 15.57 -27.10 -13.12
N PHE A 405 14.88 -27.53 -14.14
CA PHE A 405 14.13 -26.63 -15.04
C PHE A 405 12.62 -26.74 -14.85
N LYS A 406 11.96 -25.58 -14.65
CA LYS A 406 10.51 -25.43 -14.67
C LYS A 406 10.10 -24.34 -15.66
N LEU A 407 8.98 -24.54 -16.32
CA LEU A 407 8.29 -23.54 -17.15
C LEU A 407 6.97 -23.20 -16.46
N VAL A 408 6.74 -21.91 -16.23
CA VAL A 408 5.44 -21.41 -15.73
C VAL A 408 4.80 -20.65 -16.88
N PHE A 409 3.60 -21.08 -17.26
CA PHE A 409 2.77 -20.39 -18.25
C PHE A 409 1.45 -20.00 -17.62
N GLY A 410 1.03 -18.74 -17.81
CA GLY A 410 -0.23 -18.22 -17.29
C GLY A 410 -0.95 -17.38 -18.33
N LEU A 411 -2.28 -17.39 -18.24
CA LEU A 411 -3.18 -16.54 -19.02
C LEU A 411 -4.36 -16.15 -18.15
N LYS A 412 -4.66 -14.86 -18.11
CA LYS A 412 -5.91 -14.32 -17.59
C LYS A 412 -6.67 -13.64 -18.72
N LEU A 413 -7.96 -13.90 -18.80
CA LEU A 413 -8.92 -13.15 -19.60
C LEU A 413 -9.76 -12.34 -18.63
N GLU A 414 -9.85 -11.04 -18.86
CA GLU A 414 -10.59 -10.12 -18.02
C GLU A 414 -11.47 -9.22 -18.88
N ASP A 415 -12.76 -9.15 -18.58
CA ASP A 415 -13.72 -8.26 -19.20
C ASP A 415 -14.06 -7.13 -18.23
N ASP A 416 -13.71 -5.91 -18.60
CA ASP A 416 -13.82 -4.70 -17.82
C ASP A 416 -14.69 -3.68 -18.58
N PRO A 417 -15.57 -2.91 -17.90
CA PRO A 417 -16.55 -2.04 -18.57
C PRO A 417 -15.95 -0.91 -19.42
N TYR A 418 -14.66 -0.60 -19.23
CA TYR A 418 -13.95 0.42 -20.02
C TYR A 418 -13.02 -0.19 -21.07
N SER A 419 -12.38 -1.30 -20.73
CA SER A 419 -11.36 -1.96 -21.56
C SER A 419 -11.91 -3.06 -22.45
N GLY A 420 -13.13 -3.55 -22.14
CA GLY A 420 -13.65 -4.78 -22.75
C GLY A 420 -12.75 -5.98 -22.44
N LEU A 421 -12.82 -7.01 -23.29
CA LEU A 421 -12.07 -8.24 -23.09
C LEU A 421 -10.57 -8.05 -23.34
N SER A 422 -9.76 -8.27 -22.32
CA SER A 422 -8.31 -8.18 -22.32
C SER A 422 -7.65 -9.51 -22.01
N ALA A 423 -6.53 -9.82 -22.69
CA ALA A 423 -5.72 -11.01 -22.44
C ALA A 423 -4.37 -10.63 -21.81
N LEU A 424 -4.07 -11.24 -20.65
CA LEU A 424 -2.92 -10.94 -19.80
C LEU A 424 -2.03 -12.19 -19.65
N PRO A 425 -1.25 -12.55 -20.69
CA PRO A 425 -0.37 -13.71 -20.66
C PRO A 425 0.91 -13.46 -19.86
N SER A 426 1.48 -14.54 -19.33
CA SER A 426 2.85 -14.56 -18.81
C SER A 426 3.53 -15.89 -19.09
N VAL A 427 4.85 -15.84 -19.25
CA VAL A 427 5.69 -17.03 -19.33
C VAL A 427 6.93 -16.81 -18.48
N ARG A 428 7.33 -17.81 -17.70
CA ARG A 428 8.54 -17.77 -16.88
C ARG A 428 9.33 -19.07 -17.02
N LEU A 429 10.63 -18.94 -17.17
CA LEU A 429 11.57 -20.04 -17.11
C LEU A 429 12.29 -19.97 -15.77
N VAL A 430 12.32 -21.07 -15.03
CA VAL A 430 12.96 -21.16 -13.72
C VAL A 430 14.03 -22.24 -13.77
N LEU A 431 15.22 -21.88 -13.26
CA LEU A 431 16.35 -22.78 -13.14
C LEU A 431 16.82 -22.82 -11.68
N THR A 432 16.78 -24.01 -11.07
CA THR A 432 17.24 -24.27 -9.69
C THR A 432 18.40 -25.27 -9.70
N PRO A 433 19.63 -24.83 -10.00
CA PRO A 433 20.79 -25.75 -10.11
C PRO A 433 21.14 -26.46 -8.81
N GLY A 434 20.71 -25.92 -7.67
CA GLY A 434 20.87 -26.45 -6.32
C GLY A 434 19.85 -25.81 -5.39
N GLU A 435 19.84 -26.23 -4.12
CA GLU A 435 18.87 -25.77 -3.12
C GLU A 435 19.02 -24.28 -2.76
N ASN A 436 20.21 -23.73 -2.97
CA ASN A 436 20.56 -22.38 -2.52
C ASN A 436 20.64 -21.36 -3.65
N LEU A 437 20.26 -21.72 -4.87
CA LEU A 437 20.31 -20.83 -6.04
C LEU A 437 19.11 -21.06 -6.94
N MET A 438 18.39 -19.99 -7.22
CA MET A 438 17.35 -19.92 -8.23
C MET A 438 17.66 -18.79 -9.21
N LEU A 439 17.47 -19.08 -10.49
CA LEU A 439 17.52 -18.11 -11.58
C LEU A 439 16.16 -18.13 -12.28
N TRP A 440 15.68 -16.98 -12.75
CA TRP A 440 14.46 -16.94 -13.55
C TRP A 440 14.56 -15.90 -14.67
N ALA A 441 13.81 -16.14 -15.73
CA ALA A 441 13.53 -15.18 -16.79
C ALA A 441 12.02 -15.15 -17.02
N ALA A 442 11.45 -13.98 -17.28
CA ALA A 442 10.03 -13.81 -17.49
C ALA A 442 9.71 -12.84 -18.62
N ALA A 443 8.59 -13.09 -19.31
CA ALA A 443 7.92 -12.12 -20.18
C ALA A 443 6.44 -12.09 -19.81
N SER A 444 5.88 -10.89 -19.60
CA SER A 444 4.51 -10.73 -19.11
C SER A 444 3.85 -9.51 -19.73
N ARG A 445 2.52 -9.56 -19.87
CA ARG A 445 1.69 -8.42 -20.28
C ARG A 445 0.78 -8.01 -19.13
N ALA A 446 0.64 -6.68 -18.94
CA ALA A 446 -0.29 -6.09 -17.99
C ALA A 446 -0.98 -4.86 -18.60
N ILE A 447 -2.10 -4.45 -18.00
CA ILE A 447 -2.83 -3.24 -18.38
C ILE A 447 -3.23 -2.46 -17.13
N ARG A 448 -3.32 -1.13 -17.28
CA ARG A 448 -4.10 -0.28 -16.39
C ARG A 448 -5.45 0.00 -17.03
N SER A 449 -6.53 -0.39 -16.36
CA SER A 449 -7.88 -0.08 -16.83
C SER A 449 -8.17 1.42 -16.71
N PRO A 450 -8.91 1.98 -17.68
CA PRO A 450 -9.44 3.33 -17.56
C PRO A 450 -10.35 3.48 -16.33
N THR A 451 -10.54 4.72 -15.90
CA THR A 451 -11.35 5.07 -14.73
C THR A 451 -12.35 6.16 -15.10
N PRO A 452 -13.33 6.45 -14.25
CA PRO A 452 -14.18 7.63 -14.42
C PRO A 452 -13.40 8.94 -14.58
N PHE A 453 -12.22 9.04 -13.99
CA PHE A 453 -11.36 10.20 -14.17
C PHE A 453 -10.83 10.31 -15.61
N ASP A 454 -10.53 9.18 -16.25
CA ASP A 454 -10.09 9.18 -17.65
C ASP A 454 -11.24 9.43 -18.63
N THR A 455 -12.45 8.94 -18.32
CA THR A 455 -13.54 8.85 -19.28
C THR A 455 -14.68 9.86 -19.07
N ASP A 456 -14.98 10.22 -17.81
CA ASP A 456 -16.21 10.91 -17.43
C ASP A 456 -15.99 12.30 -16.80
N VAL A 457 -14.73 12.67 -16.49
CA VAL A 457 -14.39 13.94 -15.84
C VAL A 457 -14.72 15.14 -16.72
N GLN A 458 -15.13 16.24 -16.09
CA GLN A 458 -15.29 17.55 -16.68
C GLN A 458 -14.73 18.58 -15.71
N GLU A 459 -13.70 19.30 -16.10
CA GLU A 459 -13.10 20.36 -15.32
C GLU A 459 -13.37 21.71 -15.94
N THR A 460 -13.87 22.66 -15.14
CA THR A 460 -14.22 24.01 -15.58
C THR A 460 -13.46 25.04 -14.76
N VAL A 461 -12.89 26.03 -15.46
CA VAL A 461 -12.29 27.22 -14.85
C VAL A 461 -13.16 28.43 -15.20
N GLY A 462 -13.90 28.92 -14.22
CA GLY A 462 -14.95 29.93 -14.47
C GLY A 462 -16.08 29.36 -15.34
N ALA A 463 -16.27 29.91 -16.53
CA ALA A 463 -17.26 29.44 -17.52
C ALA A 463 -16.65 28.57 -18.63
N LEU A 464 -15.34 28.38 -18.62
CA LEU A 464 -14.63 27.59 -19.62
C LEU A 464 -14.56 26.14 -19.17
N LEU A 465 -15.05 25.20 -19.99
CA LEU A 465 -14.74 23.79 -19.88
C LEU A 465 -13.28 23.62 -20.34
N GLU A 466 -12.38 23.38 -19.37
CA GLU A 466 -10.95 23.32 -19.62
C GLU A 466 -10.50 21.91 -20.00
N LEU A 467 -10.90 20.91 -19.22
CA LEU A 467 -10.54 19.50 -19.45
C LEU A 467 -11.79 18.63 -19.47
N LYS A 468 -11.79 17.65 -20.34
CA LYS A 468 -12.86 16.66 -20.49
C LYS A 468 -12.29 15.25 -20.52
N GLY A 469 -12.98 14.32 -19.87
CA GLY A 469 -12.74 12.88 -20.02
C GLY A 469 -13.02 12.42 -21.45
N ASN A 470 -12.37 11.33 -21.81
CA ASN A 470 -12.49 10.71 -23.13
C ASN A 470 -13.17 9.33 -23.02
N PRO A 471 -14.43 9.17 -23.45
CA PRO A 471 -15.11 7.88 -23.43
C PRO A 471 -14.44 6.79 -24.29
N GLN A 472 -13.48 7.17 -25.14
CA GLN A 472 -12.69 6.28 -25.99
C GLN A 472 -11.26 6.10 -25.45
N PHE A 473 -11.00 6.47 -24.20
CA PHE A 473 -9.70 6.29 -23.57
C PHE A 473 -9.40 4.78 -23.49
N GLU A 474 -8.26 4.37 -24.06
CA GLU A 474 -7.84 2.98 -24.09
C GLU A 474 -7.08 2.59 -22.80
N PRO A 475 -7.03 1.27 -22.44
CA PRO A 475 -6.14 0.79 -21.38
C PRO A 475 -4.68 1.11 -21.69
N GLU A 476 -3.95 1.58 -20.69
CA GLU A 476 -2.49 1.67 -20.80
C GLU A 476 -1.89 0.26 -20.75
N LYS A 477 -0.93 -0.02 -21.61
CA LYS A 477 -0.40 -1.37 -21.86
C LYS A 477 1.06 -1.47 -21.49
N LEU A 478 1.42 -2.52 -20.75
CA LEU A 478 2.80 -2.88 -20.44
C LEU A 478 3.13 -4.25 -21.04
N THR A 479 4.31 -4.35 -21.68
CA THR A 479 5.01 -5.61 -21.93
C THR A 479 6.34 -5.58 -21.21
N ALA A 480 6.56 -6.48 -20.26
CA ALA A 480 7.75 -6.53 -19.41
C ALA A 480 8.60 -7.76 -19.68
N TYR A 481 9.91 -7.58 -19.62
CA TYR A 481 10.94 -8.61 -19.67
C TYR A 481 11.78 -8.51 -18.41
N GLU A 482 11.98 -9.65 -17.74
CA GLU A 482 12.69 -9.71 -16.46
C GLU A 482 13.69 -10.84 -16.44
N LEU A 483 14.80 -10.60 -15.78
CA LEU A 483 15.82 -11.61 -15.46
C LEU A 483 16.24 -11.44 -14.02
N GLY A 484 16.25 -12.52 -13.24
CA GLY A 484 16.62 -12.40 -11.85
C GLY A 484 17.25 -13.64 -11.27
N LEU A 485 17.79 -13.45 -10.08
CA LEU A 485 18.37 -14.52 -9.28
C LEU A 485 18.05 -14.32 -7.79
N ARG A 486 17.98 -15.44 -7.08
CA ARG A 486 17.96 -15.48 -5.62
C ARG A 486 18.92 -16.54 -5.14
N ALA A 487 19.77 -16.17 -4.17
CA ALA A 487 20.80 -17.06 -3.67
C ALA A 487 20.95 -16.94 -2.15
N GLN A 488 21.26 -18.09 -1.53
CA GLN A 488 21.63 -18.20 -0.12
C GLN A 488 22.96 -18.96 -0.02
N PRO A 489 24.10 -18.30 -0.27
CA PRO A 489 25.41 -18.95 -0.29
C PRO A 489 25.84 -19.54 1.06
N SER A 490 25.24 -19.05 2.15
CA SER A 490 25.49 -19.54 3.50
C SER A 490 24.29 -19.30 4.42
N SER A 491 24.31 -19.90 5.61
CA SER A 491 23.30 -19.63 6.65
C SER A 491 23.31 -18.19 7.17
N ARG A 492 24.33 -17.39 6.79
CA ARG A 492 24.48 -15.99 7.22
C ARG A 492 24.23 -14.97 6.13
N LEU A 493 24.09 -15.38 4.87
CA LEU A 493 23.96 -14.46 3.75
C LEU A 493 22.89 -14.95 2.79
N SER A 494 21.94 -14.09 2.48
CA SER A 494 21.03 -14.25 1.36
C SER A 494 20.98 -12.96 0.54
N PHE A 495 20.75 -13.08 -0.77
CA PHE A 495 20.54 -11.94 -1.64
C PHE A 495 19.62 -12.28 -2.81
N SER A 496 18.94 -11.26 -3.31
CA SER A 496 18.11 -11.29 -4.51
C SER A 496 18.51 -10.12 -5.41
N ALA A 497 18.50 -10.36 -6.71
CA ALA A 497 18.77 -9.32 -7.70
C ALA A 497 17.93 -9.58 -8.94
N SER A 498 17.43 -8.51 -9.56
CA SER A 498 16.67 -8.59 -10.82
C SER A 498 16.96 -7.37 -11.69
N GLY A 499 17.03 -7.59 -13.00
CA GLY A 499 16.99 -6.58 -14.02
C GLY A 499 15.70 -6.65 -14.80
N PHE A 500 15.18 -5.53 -15.23
CA PHE A 500 13.94 -5.44 -15.99
C PHE A 500 14.05 -4.50 -17.18
N PHE A 501 13.21 -4.77 -18.19
CA PHE A 501 12.98 -3.90 -19.33
C PHE A 501 11.48 -3.90 -19.63
N ASN A 502 10.84 -2.75 -19.51
CA ASN A 502 9.41 -2.55 -19.62
C ASN A 502 9.11 -1.68 -20.84
N VAL A 503 8.18 -2.09 -21.69
CA VAL A 503 7.70 -1.32 -22.84
C VAL A 503 6.25 -0.93 -22.59
N TYR A 504 6.01 0.38 -22.58
CA TYR A 504 4.69 0.96 -22.36
C TYR A 504 4.12 1.55 -23.65
N ASN A 505 2.83 1.36 -23.85
CA ASN A 505 2.06 1.94 -24.93
C ASN A 505 0.76 2.51 -24.38
N ASP A 506 0.19 3.47 -25.11
CA ASP A 506 -1.11 4.05 -24.82
C ASP A 506 -1.19 4.73 -23.44
N LEU A 507 -0.06 5.26 -22.94
CA LEU A 507 -0.01 6.00 -21.68
C LEU A 507 -0.77 7.33 -21.80
N ARG A 508 -1.31 7.81 -20.69
CA ARG A 508 -2.10 9.05 -20.60
C ARG A 508 -1.34 10.27 -21.11
N SER A 509 -2.04 11.11 -21.85
CA SER A 509 -1.62 12.43 -22.31
C SER A 509 -2.74 13.45 -22.14
N ILE A 510 -2.40 14.74 -22.12
CA ILE A 510 -3.36 15.85 -22.26
C ILE A 510 -3.27 16.38 -23.67
N GLU A 511 -4.36 16.32 -24.42
CA GLU A 511 -4.41 16.66 -25.83
C GLU A 511 -5.39 17.78 -26.13
N PHE A 512 -5.12 18.54 -27.20
CA PHE A 512 -6.01 19.58 -27.70
C PHE A 512 -7.16 18.98 -28.50
N THR A 513 -8.36 19.53 -28.32
CA THR A 513 -9.45 19.27 -29.26
C THR A 513 -9.10 19.86 -30.61
N PRO A 514 -9.11 19.09 -31.69
CA PRO A 514 -8.82 19.62 -33.04
C PRO A 514 -9.71 20.79 -33.36
N VAL A 515 -9.14 21.85 -33.97
CA VAL A 515 -9.80 23.09 -34.45
C VAL A 515 -10.16 24.04 -33.31
N THR A 516 -10.82 23.61 -32.23
CA THR A 516 -11.31 24.52 -31.16
C THR A 516 -10.27 24.76 -30.07
N LEU A 517 -9.25 23.88 -29.95
CA LEU A 517 -8.23 23.82 -28.92
C LEU A 517 -8.78 23.41 -27.53
N PHE A 518 -9.93 23.89 -27.15
CA PHE A 518 -10.63 23.53 -25.90
C PHE A 518 -12.00 22.89 -26.19
N PRO A 519 -12.51 22.04 -25.25
CA PRO A 519 -11.82 21.55 -24.05
C PRO A 519 -10.60 20.69 -24.40
N LEU A 520 -9.61 20.68 -23.54
CA LEU A 520 -8.59 19.64 -23.55
C LEU A 520 -9.25 18.29 -23.25
N TYR A 521 -8.62 17.21 -23.63
CA TYR A 521 -9.12 15.87 -23.30
C TYR A 521 -7.99 14.90 -22.93
N TRP A 522 -8.34 13.88 -22.17
CA TRP A 522 -7.43 12.78 -21.90
C TRP A 522 -7.24 11.93 -23.16
N GLY A 523 -5.99 11.77 -23.59
CA GLY A 523 -5.60 10.90 -24.70
C GLY A 523 -4.65 9.79 -24.26
N ASN A 524 -4.31 8.93 -25.20
CA ASN A 524 -3.36 7.83 -25.04
C ASN A 524 -2.08 8.08 -25.86
N GLY A 525 -1.64 9.31 -25.91
CA GLY A 525 -0.59 9.78 -26.82
C GLY A 525 0.84 9.65 -26.32
N VAL A 526 1.11 8.91 -25.24
CA VAL A 526 2.47 8.70 -24.72
C VAL A 526 2.86 7.22 -24.82
N GLU A 527 4.09 6.96 -25.26
CA GLU A 527 4.69 5.63 -25.33
C GLU A 527 6.14 5.68 -24.87
N GLY A 528 6.73 4.54 -24.51
CA GLY A 528 8.14 4.50 -24.15
C GLY A 528 8.57 3.23 -23.45
N TYR A 529 9.67 3.32 -22.72
CA TYR A 529 10.22 2.19 -21.99
C TYR A 529 10.90 2.62 -20.70
N THR A 530 10.89 1.72 -19.72
CA THR A 530 11.71 1.84 -18.52
C THR A 530 12.61 0.61 -18.39
N TYR A 531 13.79 0.79 -17.79
CA TYR A 531 14.68 -0.32 -17.44
C TYR A 531 15.41 -0.02 -16.15
N GLY A 532 15.83 -1.07 -15.47
CA GLY A 532 16.50 -0.89 -14.21
C GLY A 532 17.02 -2.16 -13.59
N PHE A 533 17.48 -1.97 -12.37
CA PHE A 533 18.02 -3.03 -11.53
C PHE A 533 17.53 -2.87 -10.10
N GLU A 534 17.04 -3.94 -9.51
CA GLU A 534 16.65 -4.05 -8.11
C GLU A 534 17.48 -5.13 -7.44
N GLY A 535 18.01 -4.85 -6.26
CA GLY A 535 18.78 -5.84 -5.54
C GLY A 535 18.79 -5.58 -4.05
N TRP A 536 18.73 -6.64 -3.25
CA TRP A 536 18.85 -6.57 -1.79
C TRP A 536 19.51 -7.80 -1.22
N GLY A 537 20.10 -7.62 -0.05
CA GLY A 537 20.77 -8.70 0.68
C GLY A 537 20.61 -8.56 2.18
N ARG A 538 20.58 -9.70 2.87
CA ARG A 538 20.58 -9.81 4.33
C ARG A 538 21.83 -10.55 4.79
N PHE A 539 22.54 -9.96 5.73
CA PHE A 539 23.77 -10.51 6.28
C PHE A 539 23.72 -10.56 7.82
N GLN A 540 23.82 -11.75 8.38
CA GLN A 540 23.95 -11.97 9.82
C GLN A 540 25.41 -11.79 10.24
N ALA A 541 25.78 -10.55 10.61
CA ALA A 541 27.16 -10.20 10.98
C ALA A 541 27.59 -10.87 12.28
N ALA A 542 26.71 -10.93 13.28
CA ALA A 542 26.85 -11.67 14.53
C ALA A 542 25.48 -12.24 14.95
N SER A 543 25.42 -13.12 15.91
CA SER A 543 24.15 -13.68 16.41
C SER A 543 23.15 -12.62 16.89
N TRP A 544 23.66 -11.48 17.32
CA TRP A 544 22.90 -10.34 17.84
C TRP A 544 22.78 -9.17 16.84
N TRP A 545 23.40 -9.24 15.63
CA TRP A 545 23.47 -8.13 14.69
C TRP A 545 23.23 -8.58 13.25
N ARG A 546 22.19 -8.03 12.65
CA ARG A 546 21.82 -8.23 11.24
C ARG A 546 21.92 -6.91 10.45
N LEU A 547 22.42 -7.01 9.23
CA LEU A 547 22.43 -5.95 8.24
C LEU A 547 21.53 -6.35 7.07
N THR A 548 20.72 -5.40 6.59
CA THR A 548 19.94 -5.54 5.36
C THR A 548 20.28 -4.34 4.49
N ALA A 549 20.69 -4.58 3.24
CA ALA A 549 21.00 -3.52 2.28
C ALA A 549 20.16 -3.71 1.01
N GLY A 550 19.76 -2.61 0.39
CA GLY A 550 19.02 -2.59 -0.86
C GLY A 550 19.48 -1.49 -1.80
N LEU A 551 19.33 -1.73 -3.09
CA LEU A 551 19.63 -0.80 -4.17
C LEU A 551 18.56 -0.93 -5.24
N ASP A 552 18.02 0.21 -5.67
CA ASP A 552 17.10 0.33 -6.80
C ASP A 552 17.62 1.39 -7.77
N LEU A 553 17.69 1.00 -9.04
CA LEU A 553 18.14 1.85 -10.15
C LEU A 553 17.06 1.84 -11.23
N LEU A 554 16.61 3.03 -11.64
CA LEU A 554 15.54 3.22 -12.62
C LEU A 554 15.99 4.20 -13.72
N SER A 555 15.63 3.90 -14.95
CA SER A 555 15.74 4.82 -16.08
C SER A 555 14.47 4.76 -16.91
N GLU A 556 13.91 5.93 -17.20
CA GLU A 556 12.65 6.11 -17.91
C GLU A 556 12.88 6.93 -19.17
N HIS A 557 12.24 6.52 -20.26
CA HIS A 557 12.34 7.17 -21.56
C HIS A 557 10.97 7.18 -22.23
N LEU A 558 10.29 8.30 -22.14
CA LEU A 558 8.96 8.49 -22.69
C LEU A 558 9.00 9.48 -23.86
N LYS A 559 8.08 9.32 -24.79
CA LYS A 559 7.91 10.20 -25.94
C LYS A 559 6.44 10.22 -26.36
N PHE A 560 6.06 11.26 -27.08
CA PHE A 560 4.75 11.27 -27.72
C PHE A 560 4.71 10.31 -28.91
N ALA A 561 3.60 9.58 -29.01
CA ALA A 561 3.29 8.74 -30.15
C ALA A 561 3.09 9.59 -31.41
N PRO A 562 3.36 9.08 -32.61
CA PRO A 562 3.18 9.82 -33.84
C PRO A 562 1.74 10.32 -34.01
N GLY A 563 1.57 11.62 -34.25
CA GLY A 563 0.26 12.26 -34.45
C GLY A 563 -0.39 12.83 -33.19
N THR A 564 0.19 12.66 -32.02
CA THR A 564 -0.28 13.26 -30.77
C THR A 564 -0.16 14.77 -30.81
N ILE A 565 -1.22 15.47 -30.42
CA ILE A 565 -1.27 16.94 -30.31
C ILE A 565 -1.37 17.29 -28.82
N ALA A 566 -0.27 17.15 -28.12
CA ALA A 566 -0.21 17.37 -26.68
C ALA A 566 -0.06 18.84 -26.29
N LEU A 567 -0.70 19.24 -25.19
CA LEU A 567 -0.52 20.56 -24.58
C LEU A 567 0.70 20.61 -23.65
N ALA A 568 0.80 19.62 -22.77
CA ALA A 568 1.80 19.57 -21.71
C ALA A 568 3.02 18.75 -22.15
N PRO A 569 4.23 19.09 -21.69
CA PRO A 569 5.38 18.22 -21.83
C PRO A 569 5.15 16.91 -21.07
N ILE A 570 5.92 15.87 -21.40
CA ILE A 570 5.95 14.64 -20.63
C ILE A 570 6.78 14.91 -19.38
N THR A 571 6.15 14.87 -18.22
CA THR A 571 6.82 15.06 -16.91
C THR A 571 6.99 13.73 -16.16
N GLN A 572 6.27 12.69 -16.59
CA GLN A 572 6.24 11.36 -15.96
C GLN A 572 7.59 10.63 -15.96
N ASP A 573 8.53 10.98 -16.85
CA ASP A 573 9.89 10.42 -16.87
C ASP A 573 10.87 11.15 -15.93
N GLY A 574 10.37 12.14 -15.19
CA GLY A 574 11.11 12.95 -14.22
C GLY A 574 10.59 12.90 -12.80
N ASP A 575 9.43 12.30 -12.58
CA ASP A 575 8.75 12.30 -11.27
C ASP A 575 9.19 11.15 -10.34
N ASP A 576 10.14 10.32 -10.77
CA ASP A 576 10.70 9.21 -10.01
C ASP A 576 12.20 9.35 -9.75
N PRO A 577 12.72 8.83 -8.61
CA PRO A 577 14.14 8.86 -8.33
C PRO A 577 14.88 7.80 -9.18
N LYS A 578 15.92 8.21 -9.89
CA LYS A 578 16.76 7.28 -10.68
C LYS A 578 17.61 6.34 -9.84
N ARG A 579 17.75 6.59 -8.55
CA ARG A 579 18.58 5.81 -7.63
C ARG A 579 18.02 5.87 -6.23
N GLN A 580 17.88 4.73 -5.62
CA GLN A 580 17.54 4.58 -4.21
C GLN A 580 18.47 3.56 -3.57
N ALA A 581 18.84 3.77 -2.31
CA ALA A 581 19.61 2.82 -1.54
C ALA A 581 19.12 2.80 -0.10
N THR A 582 19.09 1.62 0.50
CA THR A 582 18.70 1.40 1.89
C THR A 582 19.77 0.60 2.63
N LEU A 583 19.97 0.94 3.90
CA LEU A 583 20.82 0.15 4.80
C LEU A 583 20.16 0.11 6.18
N ARG A 584 19.73 -1.07 6.59
CA ARG A 584 19.16 -1.32 7.91
C ARG A 584 20.14 -2.09 8.77
N SER A 585 20.27 -1.68 10.03
CA SER A 585 21.05 -2.33 11.07
C SER A 585 20.13 -2.70 12.23
N SER A 586 19.94 -4.00 12.48
CA SER A 586 19.09 -4.50 13.56
C SER A 586 19.95 -5.23 14.58
N MET A 587 19.93 -4.76 15.82
CA MET A 587 20.79 -5.22 16.92
C MET A 587 19.98 -5.64 18.14
N ASN A 588 20.35 -6.79 18.74
CA ASN A 588 19.87 -7.22 20.04
C ASN A 588 20.98 -6.98 21.07
N LEU A 589 20.94 -5.84 21.78
CA LEU A 589 21.97 -5.41 22.74
C LEU A 589 21.81 -6.10 24.11
N GLY A 590 21.57 -7.41 24.10
CA GLY A 590 21.28 -8.23 25.26
C GLY A 590 19.83 -8.76 25.22
N PRO A 591 19.36 -9.39 26.32
CA PRO A 591 18.06 -10.08 26.30
C PRO A 591 16.85 -9.11 26.27
N ASN A 592 17.03 -7.86 26.68
CA ASN A 592 15.93 -6.95 26.92
C ASN A 592 16.00 -5.64 26.11
N VAL A 593 17.06 -5.41 25.34
CA VAL A 593 17.24 -4.15 24.61
C VAL A 593 17.48 -4.43 23.14
N THR A 594 16.70 -3.80 22.26
CA THR A 594 16.93 -3.80 20.83
C THR A 594 17.23 -2.40 20.34
N LEU A 595 18.07 -2.28 19.33
CA LEU A 595 18.41 -1.04 18.65
C LEU A 595 18.35 -1.27 17.15
N ASP A 596 17.56 -0.45 16.47
CA ASP A 596 17.42 -0.48 15.03
C ASP A 596 17.78 0.88 14.44
N ALA A 597 18.38 0.87 13.27
CA ALA A 597 18.71 2.07 12.51
C ALA A 597 18.50 1.79 11.02
N ASP A 598 17.70 2.63 10.37
CA ASP A 598 17.38 2.57 8.95
C ASP A 598 17.89 3.83 8.26
N LEU A 599 18.80 3.66 7.33
CA LEU A 599 19.33 4.72 6.48
C LEU A 599 18.75 4.55 5.06
N ARG A 600 18.11 5.58 4.54
CA ARG A 600 17.54 5.61 3.19
C ARG A 600 18.09 6.81 2.41
N TYR A 601 18.65 6.53 1.25
CA TYR A 601 19.02 7.53 0.25
C TYR A 601 18.03 7.50 -0.90
N VAL A 602 17.51 8.67 -1.27
CA VAL A 602 16.66 8.87 -2.45
C VAL A 602 17.30 9.93 -3.33
N GLY A 603 17.47 9.61 -4.60
CA GLY A 603 18.04 10.50 -5.61
C GLY A 603 17.12 11.67 -5.93
N VAL A 604 17.62 12.64 -6.68
CA VAL A 604 16.84 13.77 -7.15
C VAL A 604 15.68 13.30 -8.05
N LEU A 605 14.49 13.91 -7.88
CA LEU A 605 13.43 13.85 -8.85
C LEU A 605 13.64 15.03 -9.81
N PRO A 606 13.83 14.80 -11.12
CA PRO A 606 14.12 15.87 -12.06
C PRO A 606 12.96 16.83 -12.33
N ASP A 607 11.72 16.30 -12.44
CA ASP A 607 10.53 17.07 -12.80
C ASP A 607 9.26 16.44 -12.19
N PRO A 608 8.59 17.08 -11.23
CA PRO A 608 8.98 18.36 -10.59
C PRO A 608 10.25 18.21 -9.75
N HIS A 609 11.09 19.24 -9.73
CA HIS A 609 12.38 19.15 -9.07
C HIS A 609 12.27 19.00 -7.54
N VAL A 610 12.64 17.82 -7.04
CA VAL A 610 12.78 17.54 -5.61
C VAL A 610 14.25 17.16 -5.33
N PRO A 611 14.95 17.83 -4.40
CA PRO A 611 16.35 17.52 -4.09
C PRO A 611 16.53 16.10 -3.56
N SER A 612 17.69 15.48 -3.82
CA SER A 612 18.07 14.22 -3.18
C SER A 612 18.21 14.39 -1.66
N TYR A 613 17.87 13.35 -0.92
CA TYR A 613 17.98 13.35 0.53
C TYR A 613 18.50 12.02 1.08
N VAL A 614 18.98 12.09 2.33
CA VAL A 614 19.31 10.92 3.15
C VAL A 614 18.49 11.01 4.43
N GLU A 615 17.70 10.00 4.69
CA GLU A 615 16.88 9.88 5.88
C GLU A 615 17.50 8.84 6.82
N LEU A 616 17.52 9.14 8.12
CA LEU A 616 17.89 8.20 9.18
C LEU A 616 16.73 8.09 10.15
N ASN A 617 16.21 6.87 10.31
CA ASN A 617 15.26 6.49 11.34
C ASN A 617 15.94 5.56 12.32
N SER A 618 15.60 5.64 13.61
CA SER A 618 16.17 4.78 14.63
C SER A 618 15.16 4.51 15.75
N ARG A 619 15.13 3.28 16.24
CA ARG A 619 14.31 2.86 17.36
C ARG A 619 15.15 2.13 18.39
N ILE A 620 14.98 2.51 19.66
CA ILE A 620 15.46 1.74 20.79
C ILE A 620 14.27 1.24 21.60
N ALA A 621 14.25 -0.05 21.90
CA ALA A 621 13.21 -0.64 22.72
C ALA A 621 13.79 -1.40 23.90
N TRP A 622 13.10 -1.35 25.03
CA TRP A 622 13.47 -1.99 26.28
C TRP A 622 12.29 -2.79 26.85
N LYS A 623 12.46 -4.09 26.93
CA LYS A 623 11.55 -4.99 27.65
C LYS A 623 11.74 -4.81 29.16
N ILE A 624 10.92 -3.96 29.76
CA ILE A 624 10.92 -3.65 31.20
C ILE A 624 10.50 -4.89 32.01
N ALA A 625 9.55 -5.65 31.46
CA ALA A 625 9.04 -6.89 32.01
C ALA A 625 8.72 -7.87 30.86
N PRO A 626 8.50 -9.17 31.12
CA PRO A 626 8.20 -10.16 30.08
C PRO A 626 7.04 -9.79 29.13
N HIS A 627 6.11 -8.95 29.57
CA HIS A 627 4.93 -8.52 28.80
C HIS A 627 4.82 -7.01 28.64
N LEU A 628 5.88 -6.26 28.96
CA LEU A 628 5.85 -4.80 28.91
C LEU A 628 7.12 -4.28 28.22
N GLU A 629 6.94 -3.58 27.11
CA GLU A 629 8.00 -2.95 26.35
C GLU A 629 7.77 -1.43 26.29
N LEU A 630 8.83 -0.68 26.52
CA LEU A 630 8.92 0.76 26.27
C LEU A 630 9.84 0.99 25.10
N ALA A 631 9.43 1.78 24.11
CA ALA A 631 10.29 2.13 23.01
C ALA A 631 10.28 3.63 22.73
N LEU A 632 11.36 4.07 22.10
CA LEU A 632 11.57 5.44 21.62
C LEU A 632 12.04 5.35 20.17
N SER A 633 11.27 5.93 19.27
CA SER A 633 11.56 6.03 17.85
C SER A 633 11.85 7.47 17.46
N GLY A 634 12.80 7.68 16.57
CA GLY A 634 13.08 8.96 15.96
C GLY A 634 13.10 8.79 14.44
N PHE A 635 12.38 9.65 13.75
CA PHE A 635 12.26 9.65 12.30
C PHE A 635 12.85 10.92 11.71
N ASN A 636 13.44 10.82 10.51
CA ASN A 636 14.12 11.92 9.84
C ASN A 636 15.17 12.62 10.72
N LEU A 637 16.01 11.85 11.40
CA LEU A 637 16.94 12.36 12.42
C LEU A 637 18.05 13.27 11.87
N LEU A 638 18.40 13.14 10.58
CA LEU A 638 19.49 13.91 9.96
C LEU A 638 19.08 15.34 9.60
N HIS A 639 17.78 15.59 9.37
CA HIS A 639 17.27 16.89 8.93
C HIS A 639 16.18 17.40 9.87
N ALA A 640 16.05 18.71 10.03
CA ALA A 640 14.89 19.30 10.73
C ALA A 640 13.61 19.06 9.91
N GLN A 641 13.74 19.18 8.59
CA GLN A 641 12.75 18.84 7.58
C GLN A 641 13.44 18.59 6.24
N HIS A 642 12.83 17.80 5.35
CA HIS A 642 13.27 17.62 3.97
C HIS A 642 12.05 17.39 3.06
N ARG A 643 12.24 17.54 1.76
CA ARG A 643 11.20 17.34 0.76
C ARG A 643 11.25 15.94 0.19
N GLU A 644 10.08 15.34 0.04
CA GLU A 644 9.85 14.12 -0.73
C GLU A 644 8.93 14.39 -1.93
N ASP A 645 8.19 15.51 -1.88
CA ASP A 645 7.25 15.99 -2.87
C ASP A 645 7.39 17.52 -3.02
N ILE A 646 6.68 18.11 -3.99
CA ILE A 646 6.66 19.57 -4.19
C ILE A 646 5.77 20.32 -3.19
N THR A 647 4.85 19.63 -2.54
CA THR A 647 3.77 20.24 -1.74
C THR A 647 4.08 20.31 -0.25
N GLY A 648 4.75 19.31 0.31
CA GLY A 648 4.98 19.15 1.74
C GLY A 648 6.46 19.03 2.12
N GLU A 649 6.70 19.11 3.42
CA GLU A 649 8.00 18.89 4.05
C GLU A 649 7.85 17.80 5.12
N VAL A 650 8.65 16.74 5.03
CA VAL A 650 8.73 15.70 6.07
C VAL A 650 9.56 16.22 7.24
N ALA A 651 8.93 16.42 8.39
CA ALA A 651 9.59 16.94 9.56
C ALA A 651 10.28 15.83 10.38
N ARG A 652 11.34 16.22 11.13
CA ARG A 652 11.88 15.36 12.17
C ARG A 652 10.84 15.07 13.23
N SER A 653 10.65 13.79 13.55
CA SER A 653 9.73 13.39 14.60
C SER A 653 10.36 12.46 15.61
N VAL A 654 9.79 12.47 16.82
CA VAL A 654 10.11 11.57 17.92
C VAL A 654 8.81 10.99 18.44
N PHE A 655 8.78 9.70 18.65
CA PHE A 655 7.61 8.96 19.10
C PHE A 655 8.01 8.00 20.24
N ALA A 656 7.32 8.06 21.35
CA ALA A 656 7.49 7.13 22.46
C ALA A 656 6.25 6.25 22.60
N GLU A 657 6.45 4.96 22.80
CA GLU A 657 5.36 3.97 22.88
C GLU A 657 5.54 3.01 24.05
N LEU A 658 4.43 2.58 24.61
CA LEU A 658 4.34 1.52 25.60
C LEU A 658 3.46 0.41 25.05
N ARG A 659 3.99 -0.82 25.00
CA ARG A 659 3.32 -2.02 24.48
C ARG A 659 3.21 -3.05 25.59
N MET A 660 2.04 -3.66 25.69
CA MET A 660 1.75 -4.65 26.72
C MET A 660 0.96 -5.83 26.16
N HIS A 661 1.41 -7.04 26.47
CA HIS A 661 0.68 -8.29 26.24
C HIS A 661 0.17 -8.86 27.59
N PHE A 662 -1.02 -9.48 27.64
CA PHE A 662 -1.61 -9.99 28.88
C PHE A 662 -2.62 -11.12 28.64
#